data_ccc0c06a6b456ca60018a2211c809ad0
#
_entry.id   ccc0c06a6b456ca60018a2211c809ad0
#
_cell.length_a   1.000
_cell.length_b   1.000
_cell.length_c   1.000
_cell.angle_alpha   90.00
_cell.angle_beta   90.00
_cell.angle_gamma   90.00
#
_symmetry.space_group_name_H-M   'P 1'
#
loop_
_entity.id
_entity.type
_entity.pdbx_description
1 polymer ?
#
loop_
_entity_poly.entity_id
_entity_poly.type
_entity_poly.pdbx_seq_one_letter_code
_entity_poly.pdbx_strand_id
1 'polypeptide(L)'
;MVRKRCWHVLKANKSNTKPVRHLFVDVESHVDDVDDVEAEHTLWFGWAAYWRRRPEREKDTLVYRRFTTIAQFWEIALSYVQPKMPLYMVSHNVNYDFAILKIFDQLEAAGFEMYSIYLGNLAVIIRFRRGKEKIILLDNSNFFSGKLATLGETVGYPKLDVDPLNMTEAEGDPYCKRDVEILVKLWEFYYHFLDDHDLGNWGATLPSQAFHAYRHRFMPHKIVIHANTDALIMEREAYHGGRTSVFWKGASEGRMFYKLDVNSMYPYVMQRESYLTTLYGIREHPKLHEIVLKLKRFAMVARVTLKTDVPVYPLVHKGHLVHPVGRFDTTLTTPEIRYALEHNHLECVHEVALYEHAPIYKAYVEYFYALKVRYKLENNMPFYLMTKLYQNSLYGKAGQKSTEWKEIHDPMPEVLEATSMRDADTGESWRLYRFGSRVWSMRPTGEANNSFPAIAAHVTAYARLYLWELIMKAGKDHVYYCDTDSLIVDDSGFGNMGRYMDETALGALKIEGSSTSLEIRAPKHYRLGPDWKRKGVPQKARFLGNNTWEMIQFPSFRTQGRRPKEKGFRTHKLVKHLTDTIYDGSVGDDGWVVPVDARDLQQERFLSDIHEERIAQIEAEKDALKESLPIDAATVFKLWDYRKGTFKQARNKYNALVPIEYSSMDANATELGFSDLSGLQNAVLEYISTRRDIAALNAERTEILYPEPSSDTQGPLVF
;
A
#
# COMPACT_ATOMS: atom_id res chain seq x y z
N MET A 1 -13.32 -20.14 1.13
CA MET A 1 -14.20 -19.55 2.18
C MET A 1 -13.36 -18.61 3.04
N VAL A 2 -13.69 -17.33 3.03
CA VAL A 2 -13.14 -16.37 4.00
C VAL A 2 -13.63 -16.80 5.38
N ARG A 3 -12.71 -17.03 6.32
CA ARG A 3 -13.11 -17.28 7.71
C ARG A 3 -13.75 -16.02 8.25
N LYS A 4 -15.05 -16.06 8.55
CA LYS A 4 -15.74 -14.97 9.25
C LYS A 4 -14.98 -14.70 10.56
N ARG A 5 -14.62 -13.43 10.80
CA ARG A 5 -13.98 -13.00 12.03
C ARG A 5 -14.82 -13.41 13.23
N CYS A 6 -14.20 -13.97 14.24
CA CYS A 6 -14.86 -14.39 15.49
C CYS A 6 -14.06 -13.95 16.71
N TRP A 7 -14.72 -13.86 17.85
CA TRP A 7 -14.07 -13.63 19.15
C TRP A 7 -13.11 -14.77 19.45
N HIS A 8 -11.85 -14.45 19.76
CA HIS A 8 -10.88 -15.45 20.18
C HIS A 8 -9.73 -14.82 20.98
N VAL A 9 -9.12 -15.61 21.83
CA VAL A 9 -7.91 -15.19 22.55
C VAL A 9 -6.71 -15.40 21.62
N LEU A 10 -5.90 -14.35 21.46
CA LEU A 10 -4.61 -14.47 20.79
C LEU A 10 -3.70 -15.35 21.65
N LYS A 11 -3.34 -16.52 21.13
CA LYS A 11 -2.56 -17.51 21.86
C LYS A 11 -1.05 -17.30 21.65
N ALA A 12 -0.26 -17.52 22.71
CA ALA A 12 1.17 -17.75 22.58
C ALA A 12 1.44 -18.92 21.60
N ASN A 13 2.54 -18.87 20.87
CA ASN A 13 2.94 -19.92 19.94
C ASN A 13 4.38 -20.34 20.21
N LYS A 14 4.58 -21.53 20.75
CA LYS A 14 5.89 -22.07 21.11
C LYS A 14 6.55 -22.89 20.01
N SER A 15 5.92 -23.03 18.83
CA SER A 15 6.52 -23.70 17.69
C SER A 15 7.73 -22.92 17.15
N ASN A 16 8.69 -23.66 16.58
CA ASN A 16 9.93 -23.11 16.01
C ASN A 16 10.25 -23.76 14.66
N THR A 17 9.29 -23.72 13.72
CA THR A 17 9.44 -24.31 12.38
C THR A 17 10.01 -23.27 11.39
N LYS A 18 10.98 -23.68 10.60
CA LYS A 18 11.63 -22.84 9.57
C LYS A 18 11.69 -23.57 8.23
N PRO A 19 11.67 -22.86 7.12
CA PRO A 19 11.96 -23.41 5.80
C PRO A 19 13.32 -24.07 5.75
N VAL A 20 13.41 -25.18 5.02
CA VAL A 20 14.66 -25.94 4.89
C VAL A 20 15.21 -25.98 3.46
N ARG A 21 14.41 -25.58 2.46
CA ARG A 21 14.79 -25.70 1.04
C ARG A 21 14.52 -24.41 0.31
N HIS A 22 15.58 -23.82 -0.24
CA HIS A 22 15.55 -22.54 -0.94
C HIS A 22 16.18 -22.67 -2.33
N LEU A 23 15.69 -21.89 -3.27
CA LEU A 23 16.32 -21.64 -4.54
C LEU A 23 16.42 -20.11 -4.71
N PHE A 24 17.61 -19.58 -4.54
CA PHE A 24 17.92 -18.18 -4.78
C PHE A 24 18.22 -17.97 -6.25
N VAL A 25 17.74 -16.89 -6.83
CA VAL A 25 17.82 -16.63 -8.27
C VAL A 25 18.16 -15.18 -8.51
N ASP A 26 18.98 -14.94 -9.50
CA ASP A 26 19.22 -13.63 -10.10
C ASP A 26 19.40 -13.80 -11.60
N VAL A 27 18.93 -12.82 -12.41
CA VAL A 27 19.02 -12.85 -13.87
C VAL A 27 19.55 -11.55 -14.42
N GLU A 28 20.33 -11.67 -15.51
CA GLU A 28 20.71 -10.55 -16.37
C GLU A 28 19.88 -10.59 -17.65
N SER A 29 19.59 -9.42 -18.22
CA SER A 29 18.74 -9.31 -19.40
C SER A 29 19.35 -8.46 -20.50
N HIS A 30 19.01 -8.78 -21.74
CA HIS A 30 19.10 -7.83 -22.84
C HIS A 30 17.93 -6.86 -22.73
N VAL A 31 18.17 -5.61 -23.07
CA VAL A 31 17.17 -4.54 -23.05
C VAL A 31 17.08 -3.96 -24.44
N ASP A 32 15.95 -4.16 -25.09
CA ASP A 32 15.70 -3.71 -26.46
C ASP A 32 14.59 -2.65 -26.44
N ASP A 33 14.87 -1.47 -26.98
CA ASP A 33 13.86 -0.42 -27.13
C ASP A 33 12.79 -0.87 -28.13
N VAL A 34 11.54 -0.89 -27.69
CA VAL A 34 10.38 -1.19 -28.52
C VAL A 34 9.94 0.07 -29.25
N ASP A 35 9.95 1.20 -28.51
CA ASP A 35 9.70 2.56 -28.98
C ASP A 35 10.32 3.59 -28.02
N ASP A 36 9.99 4.88 -28.23
CA ASP A 36 10.48 5.98 -27.37
C ASP A 36 10.02 5.89 -25.90
N VAL A 37 9.03 5.06 -25.57
CA VAL A 37 8.38 4.96 -24.26
C VAL A 37 8.62 3.62 -23.58
N GLU A 38 8.78 2.54 -24.35
CA GLU A 38 8.84 1.17 -23.84
C GLU A 38 10.16 0.48 -24.22
N ALA A 39 10.69 -0.31 -23.29
CA ALA A 39 11.80 -1.22 -23.52
C ALA A 39 11.44 -2.64 -23.06
N GLU A 40 11.70 -3.64 -23.89
CA GLU A 40 11.50 -5.06 -23.59
C GLU A 40 12.77 -5.67 -22.99
N HIS A 41 12.59 -6.46 -21.93
CA HIS A 41 13.68 -7.16 -21.26
C HIS A 41 13.56 -8.66 -21.53
N THR A 42 14.61 -9.25 -22.10
CA THR A 42 14.70 -10.69 -22.40
C THR A 42 15.86 -11.32 -21.66
N LEU A 43 15.72 -12.57 -21.25
CA LEU A 43 16.78 -13.28 -20.53
C LEU A 43 18.07 -13.34 -21.35
N TRP A 44 19.17 -12.88 -20.75
CA TRP A 44 20.51 -13.10 -21.25
C TRP A 44 21.11 -14.36 -20.62
N PHE A 45 21.32 -14.37 -19.31
CA PHE A 45 21.69 -15.52 -18.51
C PHE A 45 21.26 -15.30 -17.06
N GLY A 46 21.45 -16.30 -16.23
CA GLY A 46 21.21 -16.18 -14.78
C GLY A 46 21.92 -17.24 -13.96
N TRP A 47 21.91 -17.03 -12.67
CA TRP A 47 22.41 -17.96 -11.67
C TRP A 47 21.32 -18.38 -10.69
N ALA A 48 21.35 -19.63 -10.28
CA ALA A 48 20.51 -20.19 -9.24
C ALA A 48 21.35 -20.89 -8.18
N ALA A 49 21.02 -20.69 -6.89
CA ALA A 49 21.64 -21.43 -5.77
C ALA A 49 20.58 -22.23 -5.03
N TYR A 50 20.65 -23.54 -5.15
CA TYR A 50 19.84 -24.42 -4.30
C TYR A 50 20.51 -24.59 -2.96
N TRP A 51 19.80 -24.23 -1.88
CA TRP A 51 20.26 -24.37 -0.51
C TRP A 51 19.30 -25.24 0.30
N ARG A 52 19.79 -26.35 0.85
CA ARG A 52 19.06 -27.19 1.80
C ARG A 52 19.71 -27.11 3.18
N ARG A 53 19.03 -26.45 4.10
CA ARG A 53 19.41 -26.37 5.50
C ARG A 53 19.23 -27.73 6.18
N ARG A 54 20.17 -28.09 7.03
CA ARG A 54 20.16 -29.33 7.83
C ARG A 54 20.56 -29.01 9.28
N PRO A 55 19.68 -28.33 10.06
CA PRO A 55 20.02 -27.83 11.40
C PRO A 55 20.50 -28.91 12.38
N GLU A 56 20.18 -30.18 12.11
CA GLU A 56 20.60 -31.31 12.95
C GLU A 56 21.84 -32.06 12.39
N ARG A 57 22.47 -31.57 11.31
CA ARG A 57 23.61 -32.18 10.63
C ARG A 57 24.75 -31.19 10.47
N GLU A 58 25.98 -31.69 10.42
CA GLU A 58 27.18 -30.88 10.34
C GLU A 58 27.31 -30.03 9.07
N LYS A 59 26.58 -30.33 7.99
CA LYS A 59 26.75 -29.61 6.73
C LYS A 59 25.47 -29.46 5.92
N ASP A 60 25.13 -28.22 5.57
CA ASP A 60 24.11 -27.87 4.60
C ASP A 60 24.51 -28.32 3.17
N THR A 61 23.53 -28.47 2.30
CA THR A 61 23.78 -28.66 0.86
C THR A 61 23.60 -27.32 0.16
N LEU A 62 24.63 -26.83 -0.54
CA LEU A 62 24.59 -25.63 -1.36
C LEU A 62 25.14 -25.92 -2.75
N VAL A 63 24.33 -25.69 -3.79
CA VAL A 63 24.67 -26.00 -5.19
C VAL A 63 24.32 -24.83 -6.08
N TYR A 64 25.31 -24.30 -6.78
CA TYR A 64 25.14 -23.22 -7.76
C TYR A 64 24.96 -23.81 -9.16
N ARG A 65 24.07 -23.22 -9.96
CA ARG A 65 23.79 -23.57 -11.35
C ARG A 65 23.64 -22.30 -12.19
N ARG A 66 24.37 -22.24 -13.29
CA ARG A 66 24.21 -21.23 -14.33
C ARG A 66 23.16 -21.72 -15.34
N PHE A 67 22.41 -20.81 -15.92
CA PHE A 67 21.48 -21.08 -17.02
C PHE A 67 21.47 -19.91 -18.00
N THR A 68 21.18 -20.22 -19.27
CA THR A 68 21.13 -19.25 -20.38
C THR A 68 19.78 -19.24 -21.08
N THR A 69 18.87 -20.15 -20.72
CA THR A 69 17.52 -20.21 -21.26
C THR A 69 16.48 -20.39 -20.15
N ILE A 70 15.27 -19.91 -20.39
CA ILE A 70 14.13 -20.09 -19.50
C ILE A 70 13.87 -21.58 -19.25
N ALA A 71 13.97 -22.40 -20.29
CA ALA A 71 13.76 -23.85 -20.18
C ALA A 71 14.79 -24.51 -19.25
N GLN A 72 16.08 -24.19 -19.39
CA GLN A 72 17.13 -24.68 -18.48
C GLN A 72 16.88 -24.28 -17.02
N PHE A 73 16.45 -23.02 -16.78
CA PHE A 73 16.12 -22.61 -15.43
C PHE A 73 15.00 -23.46 -14.84
N TRP A 74 13.92 -23.70 -15.57
CA TRP A 74 12.79 -24.47 -15.03
C TRP A 74 13.09 -25.94 -14.90
N GLU A 75 13.93 -26.51 -15.76
CA GLU A 75 14.46 -27.87 -15.57
C GLU A 75 15.24 -27.98 -14.25
N ILE A 76 16.17 -27.06 -13.98
CA ILE A 76 16.92 -26.96 -12.72
C ILE A 76 15.96 -26.79 -11.54
N ALA A 77 15.05 -25.83 -11.59
CA ALA A 77 14.15 -25.50 -10.48
C ALA A 77 13.22 -26.66 -10.14
N LEU A 78 12.61 -27.30 -11.16
CA LEU A 78 11.67 -28.40 -10.96
C LEU A 78 12.38 -29.68 -10.49
N SER A 79 13.67 -29.89 -10.82
CA SER A 79 14.45 -31.02 -10.30
C SER A 79 14.59 -31.02 -8.77
N TYR A 80 14.47 -29.83 -8.14
CA TYR A 80 14.52 -29.69 -6.69
C TYR A 80 13.15 -29.78 -6.04
N VAL A 81 12.04 -29.89 -6.75
CA VAL A 81 10.71 -30.02 -6.17
C VAL A 81 10.48 -31.41 -5.60
N GLN A 82 9.92 -31.49 -4.39
CA GLN A 82 9.66 -32.78 -3.73
C GLN A 82 8.30 -32.73 -3.01
N PRO A 83 7.57 -33.87 -2.99
CA PRO A 83 6.31 -33.99 -2.25
C PRO A 83 6.48 -33.68 -0.75
N LYS A 84 5.52 -32.96 -0.16
CA LYS A 84 5.43 -32.58 1.25
C LYS A 84 6.54 -31.65 1.76
N MET A 85 7.51 -31.27 0.94
CA MET A 85 8.62 -30.38 1.29
C MET A 85 8.61 -29.14 0.37
N PRO A 86 8.04 -28.02 0.79
CA PRO A 86 7.99 -26.81 -0.01
C PRO A 86 9.38 -26.34 -0.47
N LEU A 87 9.49 -25.94 -1.73
CA LEU A 87 10.62 -25.21 -2.27
C LEU A 87 10.31 -23.72 -2.23
N TYR A 88 11.15 -22.94 -1.53
CA TYR A 88 11.05 -21.48 -1.48
C TYR A 88 11.96 -20.88 -2.54
N MET A 89 11.37 -20.21 -3.52
CA MET A 89 12.10 -19.50 -4.58
C MET A 89 12.19 -18.02 -4.19
N VAL A 90 13.40 -17.48 -4.23
CA VAL A 90 13.70 -16.13 -3.71
C VAL A 90 14.59 -15.38 -4.69
N SER A 91 14.23 -14.15 -5.04
CA SER A 91 15.13 -13.18 -5.66
C SER A 91 14.99 -11.81 -5.00
N HIS A 92 15.88 -10.89 -5.33
CA HIS A 92 15.79 -9.50 -4.87
C HIS A 92 15.03 -8.66 -5.89
N ASN A 93 13.73 -8.44 -5.67
CA ASN A 93 12.75 -7.93 -6.60
C ASN A 93 12.21 -8.99 -7.58
N VAL A 94 11.49 -9.98 -7.04
CA VAL A 94 10.87 -11.08 -7.81
C VAL A 94 10.00 -10.61 -8.98
N ASN A 95 9.51 -9.36 -8.95
CA ASN A 95 8.72 -8.79 -10.04
C ASN A 95 9.52 -8.67 -11.35
N TYR A 96 10.85 -8.64 -11.25
CA TYR A 96 11.75 -8.57 -12.40
C TYR A 96 12.18 -9.99 -12.82
N ASP A 97 12.95 -10.67 -11.99
CA ASP A 97 13.57 -11.96 -12.32
C ASP A 97 12.54 -12.99 -12.75
N PHE A 98 11.51 -13.20 -11.95
CA PHE A 98 10.50 -14.21 -12.23
C PHE A 98 9.46 -13.80 -13.29
N ALA A 99 9.37 -12.51 -13.63
CA ALA A 99 8.62 -12.10 -14.82
C ALA A 99 9.38 -12.44 -16.10
N ILE A 100 10.69 -12.17 -16.17
CA ILE A 100 11.57 -12.58 -17.29
C ILE A 100 11.56 -14.11 -17.44
N LEU A 101 11.59 -14.85 -16.32
CA LEU A 101 11.52 -16.30 -16.28
C LEU A 101 10.10 -16.86 -16.54
N LYS A 102 9.10 -15.99 -16.81
CA LYS A 102 7.71 -16.36 -17.14
C LYS A 102 7.07 -17.32 -16.14
N ILE A 103 7.21 -17.05 -14.85
CA ILE A 103 6.83 -17.98 -13.76
C ILE A 103 5.42 -18.52 -13.87
N PHE A 104 4.44 -17.69 -14.23
CA PHE A 104 3.03 -18.12 -14.28
C PHE A 104 2.80 -19.12 -15.41
N ASP A 105 3.30 -18.81 -16.61
CA ASP A 105 3.14 -19.67 -17.80
C ASP A 105 3.86 -21.00 -17.64
N GLN A 106 5.11 -20.96 -17.12
CA GLN A 106 5.95 -22.14 -16.97
C GLN A 106 5.46 -23.09 -15.89
N LEU A 107 5.01 -22.55 -14.73
CA LEU A 107 4.45 -23.40 -13.68
C LEU A 107 3.08 -23.96 -14.06
N GLU A 108 2.26 -23.21 -14.79
CA GLU A 108 1.01 -23.71 -15.34
C GLU A 108 1.24 -24.84 -16.34
N ALA A 109 2.18 -24.68 -17.28
CA ALA A 109 2.59 -25.71 -18.22
C ALA A 109 3.15 -26.96 -17.52
N ALA A 110 3.82 -26.79 -16.38
CA ALA A 110 4.30 -27.89 -15.54
C ALA A 110 3.22 -28.52 -14.63
N GLY A 111 1.95 -28.09 -14.75
CA GLY A 111 0.80 -28.63 -14.02
C GLY A 111 0.67 -28.11 -12.59
N PHE A 112 1.31 -27.00 -12.24
CA PHE A 112 1.11 -26.35 -10.96
C PHE A 112 -0.07 -25.36 -11.01
N GLU A 113 -0.87 -25.37 -9.95
CA GLU A 113 -1.95 -24.42 -9.73
C GLU A 113 -1.50 -23.34 -8.73
N MET A 114 -1.73 -22.07 -9.04
CA MET A 114 -1.63 -21.01 -8.06
C MET A 114 -2.83 -21.07 -7.12
N TYR A 115 -2.60 -21.26 -5.81
CA TYR A 115 -3.69 -21.38 -4.83
C TYR A 115 -3.74 -20.26 -3.79
N SER A 116 -2.71 -19.43 -3.73
CA SER A 116 -2.64 -18.29 -2.83
C SER A 116 -1.69 -17.24 -3.35
N ILE A 117 -2.15 -15.99 -3.34
CA ILE A 117 -1.35 -14.85 -3.76
C ILE A 117 -1.49 -13.72 -2.73
N TYR A 118 -0.38 -13.06 -2.44
CA TYR A 118 -0.32 -11.83 -1.68
C TYR A 118 0.63 -10.85 -2.38
N LEU A 119 0.07 -9.77 -2.90
CA LEU A 119 0.80 -8.68 -3.55
C LEU A 119 0.59 -7.42 -2.73
N GLY A 120 1.44 -7.21 -1.73
CA GLY A 120 1.49 -5.97 -0.93
C GLY A 120 2.29 -4.88 -1.64
N ASN A 121 2.39 -3.71 -1.01
CA ASN A 121 3.23 -2.63 -1.53
C ASN A 121 4.73 -2.96 -1.44
N LEU A 122 5.12 -3.74 -0.43
CA LEU A 122 6.51 -4.09 -0.11
C LEU A 122 6.72 -5.59 0.01
N ALA A 123 5.71 -6.42 -0.20
CA ALA A 123 5.84 -7.85 -0.01
C ALA A 123 5.10 -8.64 -1.08
N VAL A 124 5.79 -9.64 -1.63
CA VAL A 124 5.25 -10.59 -2.62
C VAL A 124 5.36 -11.99 -2.06
N ILE A 125 4.22 -12.71 -2.02
CA ILE A 125 4.15 -14.12 -1.66
C ILE A 125 3.17 -14.80 -2.61
N ILE A 126 3.65 -15.72 -3.44
CA ILE A 126 2.80 -16.50 -4.35
C ILE A 126 3.03 -17.97 -4.09
N ARG A 127 1.94 -18.72 -3.98
CA ARG A 127 2.00 -20.16 -3.66
C ARG A 127 1.38 -20.99 -4.74
N PHE A 128 2.15 -21.96 -5.22
CA PHE A 128 1.77 -22.93 -6.24
C PHE A 128 1.79 -24.35 -5.65
N ARG A 129 0.92 -25.22 -6.18
CA ARG A 129 0.87 -26.63 -5.80
C ARG A 129 0.62 -27.52 -7.01
N ARG A 130 1.18 -28.73 -6.94
CA ARG A 130 0.89 -29.86 -7.84
C ARG A 130 0.77 -31.11 -6.96
N GLY A 131 -0.45 -31.52 -6.64
CA GLY A 131 -0.68 -32.59 -5.67
C GLY A 131 -0.08 -32.25 -4.29
N LYS A 132 0.94 -33.00 -3.85
CA LYS A 132 1.66 -32.81 -2.57
C LYS A 132 2.88 -31.89 -2.69
N GLU A 133 3.26 -31.51 -3.88
CA GLU A 133 4.39 -30.62 -4.16
C GLU A 133 3.97 -29.16 -4.00
N LYS A 134 4.86 -28.32 -3.51
CA LYS A 134 4.61 -26.90 -3.30
C LYS A 134 5.82 -26.08 -3.67
N ILE A 135 5.56 -24.99 -4.40
CA ILE A 135 6.51 -23.91 -4.67
C ILE A 135 5.97 -22.64 -4.03
N ILE A 136 6.83 -21.90 -3.34
CA ILE A 136 6.48 -20.63 -2.68
C ILE A 136 7.46 -19.58 -3.18
N LEU A 137 6.97 -18.63 -3.96
CA LEU A 137 7.73 -17.48 -4.41
C LEU A 137 7.71 -16.41 -3.33
N LEU A 138 8.87 -15.86 -3.00
CA LEU A 138 9.08 -14.81 -2.01
C LEU A 138 10.04 -13.76 -2.53
N ASP A 139 9.70 -12.50 -2.33
CA ASP A 139 10.65 -11.41 -2.53
C ASP A 139 11.61 -11.31 -1.33
N ASN A 140 12.92 -11.18 -1.60
CA ASN A 140 13.91 -10.91 -0.57
C ASN A 140 13.60 -9.61 0.19
N SER A 141 12.99 -8.62 -0.49
CA SER A 141 12.55 -7.36 0.12
C SER A 141 11.42 -7.53 1.15
N ASN A 142 10.76 -8.70 1.22
CA ASN A 142 9.84 -9.04 2.32
C ASN A 142 10.52 -8.97 3.70
N PHE A 143 11.85 -9.10 3.72
CA PHE A 143 12.68 -9.14 4.94
C PHE A 143 13.73 -8.03 4.96
N PHE A 144 14.35 -7.73 3.82
CA PHE A 144 15.48 -6.82 3.68
C PHE A 144 15.13 -5.71 2.71
N SER A 145 14.77 -4.55 3.23
CA SER A 145 14.54 -3.36 2.41
C SER A 145 15.87 -2.68 2.07
N GLY A 146 16.01 -2.22 0.83
CA GLY A 146 17.19 -1.48 0.37
C GLY A 146 17.82 -2.08 -0.87
N LYS A 147 18.91 -1.49 -1.32
CA LYS A 147 19.67 -1.97 -2.49
C LYS A 147 20.48 -3.22 -2.12
N LEU A 148 20.55 -4.19 -3.02
CA LEU A 148 21.33 -5.42 -2.81
C LEU A 148 22.82 -5.12 -2.54
N ALA A 149 23.39 -4.10 -3.17
CA ALA A 149 24.76 -3.64 -2.91
C ALA A 149 24.99 -3.29 -1.44
N THR A 150 24.12 -2.43 -0.85
CA THR A 150 24.21 -2.03 0.56
C THR A 150 23.99 -3.23 1.51
N LEU A 151 23.10 -4.14 1.14
CA LEU A 151 22.86 -5.37 1.91
C LEU A 151 24.08 -6.28 1.86
N GLY A 152 24.72 -6.43 0.69
CA GLY A 152 25.97 -7.18 0.52
C GLY A 152 27.12 -6.63 1.38
N GLU A 153 27.30 -5.32 1.37
CA GLU A 153 28.28 -4.64 2.25
C GLU A 153 27.99 -4.98 3.73
N THR A 154 26.71 -4.90 4.13
CA THR A 154 26.29 -5.17 5.51
C THR A 154 26.66 -6.58 5.97
N VAL A 155 26.60 -7.59 5.10
CA VAL A 155 26.93 -8.98 5.43
C VAL A 155 28.38 -9.35 5.10
N GLY A 156 29.23 -8.35 4.80
CA GLY A 156 30.66 -8.58 4.47
C GLY A 156 30.88 -9.25 3.10
N TYR A 157 29.90 -9.15 2.21
CA TYR A 157 29.91 -9.76 0.87
C TYR A 157 29.53 -8.70 -0.19
N PRO A 158 30.37 -7.69 -0.43
CA PRO A 158 30.03 -6.56 -1.30
C PRO A 158 29.75 -7.03 -2.74
N LYS A 159 28.84 -6.33 -3.41
CA LYS A 159 28.56 -6.49 -4.82
C LYS A 159 29.80 -6.16 -5.64
N LEU A 160 29.99 -6.82 -6.79
CA LEU A 160 31.10 -6.47 -7.68
C LEU A 160 30.82 -5.12 -8.35
N ASP A 161 31.88 -4.36 -8.60
CA ASP A 161 31.81 -3.06 -9.27
C ASP A 161 31.83 -3.27 -10.79
N VAL A 162 30.63 -3.49 -11.37
CA VAL A 162 30.39 -3.69 -12.79
C VAL A 162 29.21 -2.80 -13.19
N ASP A 163 29.31 -2.15 -14.34
CA ASP A 163 28.18 -1.43 -14.94
C ASP A 163 27.23 -2.39 -15.69
N PRO A 164 26.02 -2.66 -15.14
CA PRO A 164 25.12 -3.64 -15.75
C PRO A 164 24.64 -3.28 -17.16
N LEU A 165 24.76 -2.01 -17.57
CA LEU A 165 24.31 -1.54 -18.89
C LEU A 165 25.35 -1.76 -19.97
N ASN A 166 26.63 -1.88 -19.62
CA ASN A 166 27.75 -1.94 -20.56
C ASN A 166 28.69 -3.15 -20.35
N MET A 167 28.29 -4.11 -19.49
CA MET A 167 29.12 -5.26 -19.17
C MET A 167 29.18 -6.29 -20.31
N THR A 168 30.31 -6.95 -20.43
CA THR A 168 30.47 -8.16 -21.23
C THR A 168 29.94 -9.39 -20.46
N GLU A 169 29.67 -10.51 -21.14
CA GLU A 169 29.26 -11.76 -20.45
C GLU A 169 30.33 -12.24 -19.46
N ALA A 170 31.62 -12.06 -19.76
CA ALA A 170 32.70 -12.42 -18.85
C ALA A 170 32.75 -11.62 -17.55
N GLU A 171 32.30 -10.38 -17.58
CA GLU A 171 32.15 -9.52 -16.40
C GLU A 171 30.83 -9.78 -15.68
N GLY A 172 29.75 -9.96 -16.44
CA GLY A 172 28.40 -10.18 -15.94
C GLY A 172 28.20 -11.52 -15.26
N ASP A 173 28.87 -12.59 -15.72
CA ASP A 173 28.74 -13.92 -15.15
C ASP A 173 29.15 -13.99 -13.66
N PRO A 174 30.33 -13.53 -13.25
CA PRO A 174 30.68 -13.46 -11.82
C PRO A 174 29.83 -12.44 -11.05
N TYR A 175 29.38 -11.36 -11.69
CA TYR A 175 28.54 -10.33 -11.07
C TYR A 175 27.16 -10.89 -10.68
N CYS A 176 26.41 -11.51 -11.61
CA CYS A 176 25.14 -12.16 -11.35
C CYS A 176 25.26 -13.29 -10.30
N LYS A 177 26.35 -14.11 -10.40
CA LYS A 177 26.63 -15.12 -9.38
C LYS A 177 26.83 -14.51 -8.00
N ARG A 178 27.55 -13.38 -7.89
CA ARG A 178 27.77 -12.63 -6.65
C ARG A 178 26.45 -12.16 -6.03
N ASP A 179 25.49 -11.72 -6.83
CA ASP A 179 24.18 -11.31 -6.36
C ASP A 179 23.43 -12.48 -5.69
N VAL A 180 23.46 -13.66 -6.29
CA VAL A 180 22.92 -14.89 -5.68
C VAL A 180 23.68 -15.28 -4.40
N GLU A 181 25.00 -15.14 -4.37
CA GLU A 181 25.81 -15.40 -3.17
C GLU A 181 25.44 -14.46 -2.01
N ILE A 182 25.19 -13.18 -2.31
CA ILE A 182 24.70 -12.19 -1.32
C ILE A 182 23.36 -12.65 -0.74
N LEU A 183 22.41 -13.11 -1.59
CA LEU A 183 21.13 -13.62 -1.11
C LEU A 183 21.30 -14.79 -0.15
N VAL A 184 22.14 -15.76 -0.50
CA VAL A 184 22.44 -16.91 0.38
C VAL A 184 22.97 -16.42 1.72
N LYS A 185 23.94 -15.51 1.73
CA LYS A 185 24.54 -14.94 2.95
C LYS A 185 23.53 -14.20 3.82
N LEU A 186 22.70 -13.35 3.22
CA LEU A 186 21.63 -12.65 3.94
C LEU A 186 20.70 -13.63 4.67
N TRP A 187 20.31 -14.72 4.00
CA TRP A 187 19.41 -15.71 4.60
C TRP A 187 20.11 -16.61 5.62
N GLU A 188 21.40 -16.91 5.47
CA GLU A 188 22.19 -17.55 6.51
C GLU A 188 22.18 -16.72 7.80
N PHE A 189 22.56 -15.41 7.70
CA PHE A 189 22.51 -14.49 8.84
C PHE A 189 21.10 -14.36 9.44
N TYR A 190 20.09 -14.32 8.61
CA TYR A 190 18.71 -14.22 9.08
C TYR A 190 18.30 -15.44 9.91
N TYR A 191 18.59 -16.64 9.45
CA TYR A 191 18.26 -17.85 10.21
C TYR A 191 19.09 -17.98 11.49
N HIS A 192 20.36 -17.62 11.48
CA HIS A 192 21.17 -17.53 12.70
C HIS A 192 20.57 -16.57 13.70
N PHE A 193 20.17 -15.38 13.26
CA PHE A 193 19.49 -14.41 14.12
C PHE A 193 18.20 -14.97 14.74
N LEU A 194 17.39 -15.69 13.96
CA LEU A 194 16.17 -16.33 14.49
C LEU A 194 16.46 -17.42 15.53
N ASP A 195 17.50 -18.21 15.31
CA ASP A 195 17.89 -19.32 16.18
C ASP A 195 18.54 -18.80 17.46
N ASP A 196 19.52 -17.89 17.38
CA ASP A 196 20.26 -17.33 18.50
C ASP A 196 19.37 -16.55 19.48
N HIS A 197 18.29 -15.97 18.97
CA HIS A 197 17.35 -15.17 19.78
C HIS A 197 16.04 -15.90 20.10
N ASP A 198 15.88 -17.15 19.72
CA ASP A 198 14.66 -17.96 19.92
C ASP A 198 13.38 -17.19 19.51
N LEU A 199 13.30 -16.82 18.23
CA LEU A 199 12.21 -15.98 17.71
C LEU A 199 11.03 -16.78 17.12
N GLY A 200 10.97 -18.06 17.38
CA GLY A 200 9.85 -18.94 17.05
C GLY A 200 9.67 -19.25 15.57
N ASN A 201 8.44 -19.53 15.18
CA ASN A 201 8.11 -19.88 13.80
C ASN A 201 8.54 -18.81 12.80
N TRP A 202 9.04 -19.29 11.66
CA TRP A 202 9.31 -18.42 10.54
C TRP A 202 8.03 -17.83 9.95
N GLY A 203 8.07 -16.54 9.60
CA GLY A 203 7.01 -15.79 8.93
C GLY A 203 7.46 -15.34 7.54
N ALA A 204 6.56 -15.36 6.55
CA ALA A 204 6.89 -15.04 5.16
C ALA A 204 7.11 -13.53 4.86
N THR A 205 7.00 -12.69 5.87
CA THR A 205 7.34 -11.25 5.83
C THR A 205 7.89 -10.84 7.19
N LEU A 206 8.67 -9.79 7.22
CA LEU A 206 9.23 -9.26 8.46
C LEU A 206 8.16 -8.87 9.50
N PRO A 207 7.06 -8.17 9.16
CA PRO A 207 5.98 -7.93 10.14
C PRO A 207 5.33 -9.22 10.66
N SER A 208 5.24 -10.26 9.82
CA SER A 208 4.73 -11.56 10.25
C SER A 208 5.69 -12.25 11.20
N GLN A 209 7.00 -12.17 10.92
CA GLN A 209 8.03 -12.72 11.78
C GLN A 209 8.11 -11.99 13.12
N ALA A 210 8.05 -10.65 13.12
CA ALA A 210 8.00 -9.86 14.35
C ALA A 210 6.80 -10.26 15.24
N PHE A 211 5.64 -10.50 14.62
CA PHE A 211 4.45 -10.97 15.32
C PHE A 211 4.59 -12.43 15.84
N HIS A 212 5.28 -13.31 15.10
CA HIS A 212 5.60 -14.65 15.59
C HIS A 212 6.55 -14.59 16.79
N ALA A 213 7.62 -13.80 16.72
CA ALA A 213 8.54 -13.58 17.83
C ALA A 213 7.82 -13.01 19.06
N TYR A 214 6.95 -12.03 18.88
CA TYR A 214 6.12 -11.46 19.95
C TYR A 214 5.28 -12.56 20.63
N ARG A 215 4.55 -13.36 19.88
CA ARG A 215 3.72 -14.45 20.41
C ARG A 215 4.52 -15.61 21.00
N HIS A 216 5.73 -15.82 20.52
CA HIS A 216 6.60 -16.89 20.99
C HIS A 216 7.22 -16.56 22.35
N ARG A 217 7.69 -15.32 22.51
CA ARG A 217 8.56 -14.96 23.63
C ARG A 217 8.06 -13.79 24.47
N PHE A 218 7.38 -12.80 23.90
CA PHE A 218 7.18 -11.48 24.51
C PHE A 218 5.73 -11.14 24.86
N MET A 219 4.76 -12.03 24.67
CA MET A 219 3.36 -11.76 24.93
C MET A 219 3.02 -11.98 26.42
N PRO A 220 3.03 -10.93 27.28
CA PRO A 220 2.87 -11.06 28.73
C PRO A 220 1.41 -11.14 29.16
N HIS A 221 0.49 -10.65 28.35
CA HIS A 221 -0.93 -10.52 28.67
C HIS A 221 -1.79 -11.23 27.63
N LYS A 222 -2.99 -11.68 28.05
CA LYS A 222 -4.01 -12.15 27.11
C LYS A 222 -4.54 -10.98 26.32
N ILE A 223 -4.63 -11.14 24.99
CA ILE A 223 -5.26 -10.20 24.08
C ILE A 223 -6.49 -10.91 23.50
N VAL A 224 -7.66 -10.32 23.66
CA VAL A 224 -8.92 -10.87 23.16
C VAL A 224 -9.31 -10.12 21.90
N ILE A 225 -9.17 -10.81 20.77
CA ILE A 225 -9.59 -10.29 19.47
C ILE A 225 -11.10 -10.36 19.39
N HIS A 226 -11.77 -9.22 19.21
CA HIS A 226 -13.22 -9.15 19.12
C HIS A 226 -13.71 -9.11 17.67
N ALA A 227 -15.01 -9.31 17.48
CA ALA A 227 -15.71 -9.24 16.20
C ALA A 227 -16.93 -8.30 16.26
N ASN A 228 -16.92 -7.34 17.21
CA ASN A 228 -17.94 -6.32 17.28
C ASN A 228 -17.77 -5.31 16.15
N THR A 229 -18.77 -5.17 15.29
CA THR A 229 -18.73 -4.37 14.06
C THR A 229 -18.60 -2.87 14.37
N ASP A 230 -19.37 -2.36 15.33
CA ASP A 230 -19.41 -0.94 15.64
C ASP A 230 -18.08 -0.46 16.24
N ALA A 231 -17.52 -1.27 17.17
CA ALA A 231 -16.18 -1.00 17.68
C ALA A 231 -15.13 -1.02 16.56
N LEU A 232 -15.19 -1.99 15.62
CA LEU A 232 -14.23 -2.06 14.51
C LEU A 232 -14.33 -0.87 13.56
N ILE A 233 -15.53 -0.34 13.33
CA ILE A 233 -15.73 0.88 12.54
C ILE A 233 -15.05 2.06 13.23
N MET A 234 -15.35 2.31 14.50
CA MET A 234 -14.72 3.39 15.30
C MET A 234 -13.18 3.24 15.35
N GLU A 235 -12.68 2.01 15.54
CA GLU A 235 -11.24 1.73 15.55
C GLU A 235 -10.56 2.09 14.21
N ARG A 236 -11.26 1.87 13.09
CA ARG A 236 -10.76 2.23 11.77
C ARG A 236 -10.85 3.71 11.47
N GLU A 237 -11.89 4.37 11.94
CA GLU A 237 -12.02 5.83 11.88
C GLU A 237 -10.88 6.52 12.65
N ALA A 238 -10.54 6.00 13.84
CA ALA A 238 -9.45 6.53 14.66
C ALA A 238 -8.04 6.15 14.15
N TYR A 239 -7.91 5.18 13.24
CA TYR A 239 -6.61 4.71 12.77
C TYR A 239 -6.05 5.57 11.65
N HIS A 240 -5.31 6.60 12.01
CA HIS A 240 -4.57 7.47 11.10
C HIS A 240 -3.07 7.17 11.12
N GLY A 241 -2.37 7.58 10.06
CA GLY A 241 -0.91 7.51 9.95
C GLY A 241 -0.18 8.53 10.84
N GLY A 242 1.13 8.65 10.64
CA GLY A 242 1.94 9.72 11.23
C GLY A 242 1.59 11.08 10.62
N ARG A 243 1.89 12.14 11.37
CA ARG A 243 1.68 13.52 10.92
C ARG A 243 2.74 13.90 9.89
N THR A 244 2.30 14.52 8.78
CA THR A 244 3.17 15.20 7.82
C THR A 244 2.56 16.56 7.54
N SER A 245 3.19 17.63 8.00
CA SER A 245 2.66 19.00 7.87
C SER A 245 3.75 19.97 7.42
N VAL A 246 3.35 20.90 6.56
CA VAL A 246 4.14 22.06 6.16
C VAL A 246 3.69 23.23 7.01
N PHE A 247 4.58 23.82 7.78
CA PHE A 247 4.30 25.01 8.58
C PHE A 247 4.74 26.28 7.89
N TRP A 248 5.73 26.18 6.99
CA TRP A 248 6.23 27.26 6.17
C TRP A 248 6.52 26.77 4.76
N LYS A 249 6.07 27.52 3.74
CA LYS A 249 6.31 27.25 2.33
C LYS A 249 7.15 28.38 1.73
N GLY A 250 8.23 28.04 1.07
CA GLY A 250 9.09 29.02 0.43
C GLY A 250 10.53 28.51 0.27
N ALA A 251 11.44 29.42 -0.06
CA ALA A 251 12.89 29.20 -0.10
C ALA A 251 13.60 30.19 0.81
N SER A 252 14.55 29.74 1.60
CA SER A 252 15.34 30.57 2.52
C SER A 252 16.80 30.15 2.47
N GLU A 253 17.68 31.15 2.47
CA GLU A 253 19.13 30.97 2.49
C GLU A 253 19.77 31.87 3.55
N GLY A 254 21.00 31.53 3.97
CA GLY A 254 21.82 32.37 4.86
C GLY A 254 21.59 32.18 6.35
N ARG A 255 20.66 31.32 6.80
CA ARG A 255 20.50 30.88 8.20
C ARG A 255 20.49 29.37 8.31
N MET A 256 20.92 28.84 9.44
CA MET A 256 20.99 27.40 9.65
C MET A 256 19.61 26.78 9.84
N PHE A 257 19.42 25.63 9.23
CA PHE A 257 18.29 24.74 9.44
C PHE A 257 18.79 23.36 9.83
N TYR A 258 18.08 22.73 10.73
CA TYR A 258 18.39 21.39 11.25
C TYR A 258 17.22 20.47 11.01
N LYS A 259 17.49 19.30 10.41
CA LYS A 259 16.57 18.20 10.37
C LYS A 259 16.84 17.29 11.55
N LEU A 260 15.90 17.23 12.47
CA LEU A 260 15.94 16.43 13.69
C LEU A 260 15.05 15.21 13.51
N ASP A 261 15.52 14.03 13.91
CA ASP A 261 14.81 12.76 13.79
C ASP A 261 14.71 12.09 15.17
N VAL A 262 13.53 11.54 15.48
CA VAL A 262 13.31 10.84 16.76
C VAL A 262 13.84 9.42 16.69
N ASN A 263 14.76 9.07 17.55
CA ASN A 263 15.31 7.73 17.63
C ASN A 263 14.25 6.67 17.90
N SER A 264 13.83 5.94 16.83
CA SER A 264 12.84 4.86 16.92
C SER A 264 11.53 5.27 17.59
N MET A 265 10.86 6.31 17.10
CA MET A 265 9.66 6.91 17.71
C MET A 265 8.54 5.90 18.00
N TYR A 266 8.16 5.05 17.04
CA TYR A 266 7.14 4.04 17.28
C TYR A 266 7.54 3.03 18.37
N PRO A 267 8.74 2.43 18.36
CA PRO A 267 9.24 1.65 19.50
C PRO A 267 9.22 2.40 20.82
N TYR A 268 9.58 3.68 20.85
CA TYR A 268 9.55 4.50 22.04
C TYR A 268 8.16 4.56 22.68
N VAL A 269 7.14 4.91 21.88
CA VAL A 269 5.77 4.96 22.42
C VAL A 269 5.25 3.55 22.76
N MET A 270 5.63 2.52 22.02
CA MET A 270 5.29 1.13 22.30
C MET A 270 5.89 0.64 23.64
N GLN A 271 7.07 1.09 24.03
CA GLN A 271 7.71 0.76 25.28
C GLN A 271 7.07 1.49 26.46
N ARG A 272 6.78 2.78 26.27
CA ARG A 272 6.37 3.68 27.33
C ARG A 272 4.91 3.49 27.74
N GLU A 273 4.03 3.20 26.77
CA GLU A 273 2.59 3.27 26.94
C GLU A 273 1.92 1.90 27.11
N SER A 274 0.67 1.94 27.57
CA SER A 274 -0.19 0.75 27.64
C SER A 274 -1.15 0.69 26.46
N TYR A 275 -1.42 -0.53 25.99
CA TYR A 275 -2.25 -0.80 24.82
C TYR A 275 -3.39 -1.75 25.13
N LEU A 276 -4.40 -1.72 24.31
CA LEU A 276 -5.66 -2.40 24.47
C LEU A 276 -5.49 -3.92 24.45
N THR A 277 -6.24 -4.60 25.33
CA THR A 277 -6.19 -6.06 25.45
C THR A 277 -7.54 -6.71 25.24
N THR A 278 -8.64 -6.05 25.66
CA THR A 278 -10.00 -6.62 25.62
C THR A 278 -11.01 -5.49 25.44
N LEU A 279 -11.93 -5.63 24.47
CA LEU A 279 -13.10 -4.76 24.38
C LEU A 279 -14.02 -5.04 25.57
N TYR A 280 -14.26 -4.03 26.40
CA TYR A 280 -15.16 -4.10 27.55
C TYR A 280 -16.61 -3.85 27.16
N GLY A 281 -16.86 -2.85 26.28
CA GLY A 281 -18.19 -2.51 25.77
C GLY A 281 -18.24 -1.14 25.13
N ILE A 282 -19.39 -0.81 24.57
CA ILE A 282 -19.69 0.46 23.92
C ILE A 282 -20.72 1.22 24.75
N ARG A 283 -20.65 2.57 24.75
CA ARG A 283 -21.60 3.49 25.38
C ARG A 283 -21.94 4.60 24.41
N GLU A 284 -23.22 4.91 24.30
CA GLU A 284 -23.75 6.03 23.53
C GLU A 284 -23.98 7.23 24.44
N HIS A 285 -23.69 8.41 23.96
CA HIS A 285 -23.91 9.70 24.60
C HIS A 285 -23.50 9.78 26.08
N PRO A 286 -22.29 9.30 26.46
CA PRO A 286 -21.83 9.39 27.86
C PRO A 286 -21.58 10.84 28.23
N LYS A 287 -21.84 11.18 29.50
CA LYS A 287 -21.50 12.51 30.02
C LYS A 287 -19.99 12.66 30.19
N LEU A 288 -19.45 13.88 30.02
CA LEU A 288 -18.00 14.13 30.10
C LEU A 288 -17.40 13.67 31.43
N HIS A 289 -18.10 13.87 32.58
CA HIS A 289 -17.59 13.40 33.86
C HIS A 289 -17.47 11.87 33.94
N GLU A 290 -18.32 11.11 33.23
CA GLU A 290 -18.22 9.66 33.18
C GLU A 290 -16.98 9.26 32.38
N ILE A 291 -16.66 9.98 31.27
CA ILE A 291 -15.44 9.76 30.48
C ILE A 291 -14.21 9.97 31.38
N VAL A 292 -14.14 11.09 32.14
CA VAL A 292 -13.02 11.36 33.04
C VAL A 292 -12.85 10.24 34.07
N LEU A 293 -13.93 9.73 34.64
CA LEU A 293 -13.88 8.62 35.57
C LEU A 293 -13.41 7.31 34.93
N LYS A 294 -13.92 7.02 33.74
CA LYS A 294 -13.58 5.78 33.00
C LYS A 294 -12.13 5.78 32.49
N LEU A 295 -11.57 6.94 32.12
CA LEU A 295 -10.18 7.08 31.69
C LEU A 295 -9.15 6.70 32.76
N LYS A 296 -9.53 6.64 34.02
CA LYS A 296 -8.67 6.16 35.12
C LYS A 296 -8.42 4.64 35.01
N ARG A 297 -9.33 3.90 34.39
CA ARG A 297 -9.29 2.43 34.33
C ARG A 297 -9.23 1.84 32.92
N PHE A 298 -9.85 2.51 31.96
CA PHE A 298 -10.02 1.99 30.60
C PHE A 298 -9.30 2.86 29.58
N ALA A 299 -8.78 2.23 28.55
CA ALA A 299 -8.46 2.89 27.28
C ALA A 299 -9.75 3.06 26.46
N MET A 300 -9.76 4.01 25.54
CA MET A 300 -10.96 4.42 24.78
C MET A 300 -10.67 4.69 23.31
N VAL A 301 -11.68 4.43 22.49
CA VAL A 301 -11.86 5.01 21.17
C VAL A 301 -13.22 5.68 21.18
N ALA A 302 -13.31 6.95 20.79
CA ALA A 302 -14.56 7.70 20.89
C ALA A 302 -14.79 8.62 19.69
N ARG A 303 -16.02 8.68 19.21
CA ARG A 303 -16.53 9.72 18.31
C ARG A 303 -16.88 10.95 19.16
N VAL A 304 -16.32 12.08 18.79
CA VAL A 304 -16.38 13.30 19.60
C VAL A 304 -16.59 14.55 18.75
N THR A 305 -17.19 15.59 19.36
CA THR A 305 -17.12 16.96 18.86
C THR A 305 -16.04 17.71 19.62
N LEU A 306 -15.14 18.32 18.86
CA LEU A 306 -14.06 19.17 19.37
C LEU A 306 -14.28 20.63 19.01
N LYS A 307 -13.71 21.53 19.85
CA LYS A 307 -13.47 22.93 19.53
C LYS A 307 -12.05 23.27 19.94
N THR A 308 -11.20 23.61 18.98
CA THR A 308 -9.77 23.83 19.20
C THR A 308 -9.25 24.99 18.39
N ASP A 309 -8.31 25.73 18.94
CA ASP A 309 -7.54 26.78 18.27
C ASP A 309 -6.14 26.32 17.82
N VAL A 310 -5.80 25.06 18.11
CA VAL A 310 -4.51 24.46 17.73
C VAL A 310 -4.69 23.24 16.80
N PRO A 311 -3.86 23.09 15.75
CA PRO A 311 -4.02 22.05 14.75
C PRO A 311 -3.39 20.72 15.23
N VAL A 312 -3.96 20.09 16.25
CA VAL A 312 -3.38 18.87 16.87
C VAL A 312 -4.14 17.59 16.52
N TYR A 313 -5.45 17.67 16.31
CA TYR A 313 -6.28 16.48 16.10
C TYR A 313 -6.39 16.11 14.64
N PRO A 314 -6.32 14.80 14.31
CA PRO A 314 -6.42 14.34 12.94
C PRO A 314 -7.85 14.36 12.43
N LEU A 315 -8.00 14.74 11.17
CA LEU A 315 -9.23 14.61 10.38
C LEU A 315 -8.86 14.15 8.96
N VAL A 316 -9.64 13.23 8.39
CA VAL A 316 -9.46 12.85 6.97
C VAL A 316 -10.38 13.69 6.11
N HIS A 317 -9.81 14.46 5.19
CA HIS A 317 -10.53 15.25 4.20
C HIS A 317 -10.01 14.94 2.79
N LYS A 318 -10.90 14.58 1.85
CA LYS A 318 -10.53 14.18 0.47
C LYS A 318 -9.36 13.17 0.39
N GLY A 319 -9.32 12.21 1.32
CA GLY A 319 -8.26 11.20 1.38
C GLY A 319 -6.91 11.67 1.94
N HIS A 320 -6.82 12.92 2.40
CA HIS A 320 -5.65 13.48 3.06
C HIS A 320 -5.87 13.60 4.57
N LEU A 321 -4.82 13.33 5.34
CA LEU A 321 -4.82 13.58 6.78
C LEU A 321 -4.48 15.04 7.02
N VAL A 322 -5.43 15.79 7.58
CA VAL A 322 -5.31 17.23 7.91
C VAL A 322 -5.51 17.44 9.41
N HIS A 323 -5.05 18.57 9.92
CA HIS A 323 -5.17 18.95 11.34
C HIS A 323 -5.85 20.32 11.44
N PRO A 324 -7.20 20.35 11.38
CA PRO A 324 -7.93 21.62 11.37
C PRO A 324 -8.01 22.27 12.74
N VAL A 325 -8.34 23.56 12.73
CA VAL A 325 -8.81 24.33 13.89
C VAL A 325 -10.32 24.57 13.81
N GLY A 326 -10.93 25.09 14.87
CA GLY A 326 -12.36 25.35 14.93
C GLY A 326 -13.14 24.19 15.55
N ARG A 327 -14.41 24.06 15.15
CA ARG A 327 -15.36 23.06 15.69
C ARG A 327 -15.63 21.97 14.66
N PHE A 328 -15.36 20.70 15.00
CA PHE A 328 -15.57 19.56 14.12
C PHE A 328 -15.73 18.25 14.88
N ASP A 329 -16.29 17.26 14.16
CA ASP A 329 -16.42 15.89 14.64
C ASP A 329 -15.26 15.04 14.14
N THR A 330 -14.74 14.17 15.01
CA THR A 330 -13.68 13.21 14.66
C THR A 330 -13.72 12.02 15.61
N THR A 331 -12.96 10.96 15.30
CA THR A 331 -12.81 9.79 16.18
C THR A 331 -11.43 9.75 16.77
N LEU A 332 -11.35 9.80 18.09
CA LEU A 332 -10.13 9.92 18.87
C LEU A 332 -9.81 8.66 19.66
N THR A 333 -8.53 8.46 19.92
CA THR A 333 -8.01 7.44 20.83
C THR A 333 -7.73 8.02 22.23
N THR A 334 -7.44 7.15 23.19
CA THR A 334 -7.16 7.52 24.60
C THR A 334 -6.21 8.72 24.76
N PRO A 335 -5.00 8.74 24.13
CA PRO A 335 -4.09 9.87 24.34
C PRO A 335 -4.66 11.19 23.82
N GLU A 336 -5.35 11.18 22.69
CA GLU A 336 -5.96 12.37 22.09
C GLU A 336 -7.15 12.87 22.93
N ILE A 337 -7.96 11.95 23.50
CA ILE A 337 -9.05 12.29 24.42
C ILE A 337 -8.50 12.94 25.70
N ARG A 338 -7.41 12.41 26.26
CA ARG A 338 -6.75 13.01 27.44
C ARG A 338 -6.27 14.41 27.14
N TYR A 339 -5.56 14.59 26.03
CA TYR A 339 -5.08 15.90 25.59
C TYR A 339 -6.25 16.89 25.37
N ALA A 340 -7.37 16.43 24.79
CA ALA A 340 -8.55 17.26 24.57
C ALA A 340 -9.23 17.68 25.87
N LEU A 341 -9.28 16.81 26.88
CA LEU A 341 -9.80 17.15 28.22
C LEU A 341 -8.88 18.13 28.97
N GLU A 342 -7.57 17.92 28.92
CA GLU A 342 -6.57 18.78 29.59
C GLU A 342 -6.57 20.20 29.04
N HIS A 343 -6.90 20.37 27.76
CA HIS A 343 -6.92 21.68 27.08
C HIS A 343 -8.34 22.24 26.90
N ASN A 344 -9.36 21.60 27.42
CA ASN A 344 -10.77 21.99 27.26
C ASN A 344 -11.25 22.06 25.80
N HIS A 345 -10.71 21.20 24.94
CA HIS A 345 -11.10 21.12 23.54
C HIS A 345 -12.29 20.17 23.29
N LEU A 346 -12.63 19.29 24.24
CA LEU A 346 -13.69 18.30 24.11
C LEU A 346 -15.05 18.88 24.49
N GLU A 347 -15.95 19.06 23.52
CA GLU A 347 -17.32 19.55 23.77
C GLU A 347 -18.27 18.44 24.17
N CYS A 348 -18.33 17.35 23.40
CA CYS A 348 -19.16 16.20 23.73
C CYS A 348 -18.59 14.89 23.18
N VAL A 349 -19.11 13.77 23.69
CA VAL A 349 -18.82 12.42 23.22
C VAL A 349 -20.12 11.79 22.74
N HIS A 350 -20.15 11.38 21.47
CA HIS A 350 -21.31 10.74 20.85
C HIS A 350 -21.36 9.26 21.18
N GLU A 351 -20.22 8.59 21.03
CA GLU A 351 -20.08 7.16 21.25
C GLU A 351 -18.66 6.84 21.74
N VAL A 352 -18.51 5.89 22.64
CA VAL A 352 -17.23 5.45 23.17
C VAL A 352 -17.17 3.94 23.30
N ALA A 353 -16.12 3.35 22.75
CA ALA A 353 -15.71 1.97 23.02
C ALA A 353 -14.65 1.97 24.14
N LEU A 354 -14.87 1.14 25.16
CA LEU A 354 -14.02 1.00 26.33
C LEU A 354 -13.22 -0.28 26.26
N TYR A 355 -11.94 -0.22 26.64
CA TYR A 355 -11.04 -1.37 26.56
C TYR A 355 -10.21 -1.51 27.84
N GLU A 356 -9.98 -2.75 28.26
CA GLU A 356 -8.89 -3.06 29.15
C GLU A 356 -7.56 -2.83 28.44
N HIS A 357 -6.51 -2.46 29.17
CA HIS A 357 -5.19 -2.17 28.61
C HIS A 357 -4.06 -2.65 29.50
N ALA A 358 -2.89 -2.88 28.89
CA ALA A 358 -1.67 -3.31 29.57
C ALA A 358 -0.42 -2.92 28.77
N PRO A 359 0.78 -2.91 29.38
CA PRO A 359 2.04 -2.60 28.69
C PRO A 359 2.52 -3.81 27.85
N ILE A 360 1.74 -4.18 26.82
CA ILE A 360 1.92 -5.42 26.05
C ILE A 360 3.20 -5.45 25.23
N TYR A 361 3.79 -4.32 24.87
CA TYR A 361 4.97 -4.24 23.99
C TYR A 361 6.27 -3.96 24.72
N LYS A 362 6.24 -3.57 26.00
CA LYS A 362 7.40 -3.11 26.75
C LYS A 362 8.60 -4.08 26.65
N ALA A 363 8.40 -5.33 27.05
CA ALA A 363 9.48 -6.35 27.04
C ALA A 363 10.04 -6.61 25.65
N TYR A 364 9.20 -6.58 24.60
CA TYR A 364 9.62 -6.74 23.23
C TYR A 364 10.55 -5.60 22.78
N VAL A 365 10.15 -4.36 23.04
CA VAL A 365 10.95 -3.20 22.62
C VAL A 365 12.26 -3.12 23.41
N GLU A 366 12.22 -3.32 24.72
CA GLU A 366 13.43 -3.32 25.57
C GLU A 366 14.45 -4.34 25.09
N TYR A 367 14.01 -5.56 24.78
CA TYR A 367 14.87 -6.62 24.27
C TYR A 367 15.55 -6.23 22.95
N PHE A 368 14.78 -5.86 21.93
CA PHE A 368 15.35 -5.54 20.63
C PHE A 368 16.14 -4.23 20.64
N TYR A 369 15.80 -3.28 21.51
CA TYR A 369 16.57 -2.06 21.65
C TYR A 369 17.94 -2.30 22.29
N ALA A 370 17.99 -3.10 23.35
CA ALA A 370 19.25 -3.52 23.96
C ALA A 370 20.16 -4.24 22.95
N LEU A 371 19.59 -5.14 22.13
CA LEU A 371 20.33 -5.81 21.05
C LEU A 371 20.82 -4.83 19.99
N LYS A 372 20.00 -3.84 19.60
CA LYS A 372 20.39 -2.80 18.63
C LYS A 372 21.61 -2.01 19.11
N VAL A 373 21.62 -1.59 20.36
CA VAL A 373 22.74 -0.87 20.96
C VAL A 373 23.99 -1.77 21.01
N ARG A 374 23.83 -3.01 21.50
CA ARG A 374 24.95 -3.97 21.57
C ARG A 374 25.56 -4.24 20.22
N TYR A 375 24.78 -4.58 19.20
CA TYR A 375 25.29 -4.89 17.85
C TYR A 375 25.90 -3.68 17.14
N LYS A 376 25.43 -2.46 17.45
CA LYS A 376 26.07 -1.25 16.97
C LYS A 376 27.49 -1.09 17.57
N LEU A 377 27.63 -1.30 18.88
CA LEU A 377 28.94 -1.25 19.59
C LEU A 377 29.90 -2.35 19.13
N GLU A 378 29.40 -3.54 18.87
CA GLU A 378 30.16 -4.68 18.37
C GLU A 378 30.50 -4.58 16.88
N ASN A 379 30.03 -3.52 16.18
CA ASN A 379 30.12 -3.36 14.72
C ASN A 379 29.51 -4.55 13.94
N ASN A 380 28.53 -5.25 14.54
CA ASN A 380 27.82 -6.35 13.92
C ASN A 380 26.64 -5.80 13.11
N MET A 381 26.94 -5.28 11.91
CA MET A 381 25.96 -4.60 11.06
C MET A 381 24.80 -5.49 10.60
N PRO A 382 24.98 -6.78 10.26
CA PRO A 382 23.84 -7.66 9.89
C PRO A 382 22.82 -7.78 11.02
N PHE A 383 23.27 -8.04 12.24
CA PHE A 383 22.37 -8.18 13.39
C PHE A 383 21.81 -6.84 13.87
N TYR A 384 22.56 -5.76 13.74
CA TYR A 384 22.05 -4.40 13.94
C TYR A 384 20.87 -4.11 13.00
N LEU A 385 21.00 -4.43 11.69
CA LEU A 385 19.93 -4.30 10.71
C LEU A 385 18.69 -5.11 11.12
N MET A 386 18.86 -6.38 11.49
CA MET A 386 17.75 -7.22 11.94
C MET A 386 17.01 -6.59 13.11
N THR A 387 17.73 -6.16 14.15
CA THR A 387 17.10 -5.56 15.35
C THR A 387 16.30 -4.29 15.00
N LYS A 388 16.85 -3.42 14.14
CA LYS A 388 16.16 -2.21 13.66
C LYS A 388 14.86 -2.55 12.91
N LEU A 389 14.89 -3.55 12.05
CA LEU A 389 13.74 -4.00 11.27
C LEU A 389 12.64 -4.59 12.17
N TYR A 390 13.03 -5.41 13.16
CA TYR A 390 12.07 -6.00 14.11
C TYR A 390 11.34 -4.94 14.95
N GLN A 391 12.04 -3.93 15.43
CA GLN A 391 11.44 -2.86 16.24
C GLN A 391 10.32 -2.12 15.50
N ASN A 392 10.49 -1.85 14.21
CA ASN A 392 9.56 -1.05 13.42
C ASN A 392 8.41 -1.86 12.78
N SER A 393 8.48 -3.20 12.80
CA SER A 393 7.58 -4.04 12.01
C SER A 393 6.36 -4.56 12.76
N LEU A 394 6.35 -4.54 14.09
CA LEU A 394 5.34 -5.27 14.88
C LEU A 394 3.96 -4.59 14.87
N TYR A 395 3.89 -3.29 15.15
CA TYR A 395 2.61 -2.60 15.38
C TYR A 395 1.68 -2.60 14.16
N GLY A 396 2.25 -2.51 12.96
CA GLY A 396 1.48 -2.55 11.71
C GLY A 396 0.65 -3.82 11.53
N LYS A 397 1.06 -4.90 12.20
CA LYS A 397 0.32 -6.18 12.17
C LYS A 397 -1.04 -6.09 12.87
N ALA A 398 -1.16 -5.26 13.90
CA ALA A 398 -2.43 -5.01 14.58
C ALA A 398 -3.44 -4.29 13.66
N GLY A 399 -2.97 -3.41 12.78
CA GLY A 399 -3.81 -2.68 11.81
C GLY A 399 -4.05 -3.39 10.48
N GLN A 400 -3.63 -4.65 10.31
CA GLN A 400 -3.70 -5.33 9.02
C GLN A 400 -5.14 -5.60 8.58
N LYS A 401 -5.46 -5.20 7.34
CA LYS A 401 -6.67 -5.62 6.62
C LYS A 401 -6.41 -6.94 5.88
N SER A 402 -7.48 -7.67 5.63
CA SER A 402 -7.45 -8.89 4.83
C SER A 402 -7.91 -8.61 3.40
N THR A 403 -7.34 -9.33 2.46
CA THR A 403 -7.78 -9.34 1.06
C THR A 403 -7.97 -10.76 0.61
N GLU A 404 -9.00 -11.02 -0.17
CA GLU A 404 -9.24 -12.30 -0.82
C GLU A 404 -8.89 -12.19 -2.30
N TRP A 405 -8.20 -13.21 -2.78
CA TRP A 405 -7.98 -13.44 -4.19
C TRP A 405 -8.81 -14.63 -4.62
N LYS A 406 -9.69 -14.44 -5.59
CA LYS A 406 -10.56 -15.49 -6.11
C LYS A 406 -10.33 -15.64 -7.60
N GLU A 407 -10.06 -16.87 -8.02
CA GLU A 407 -10.00 -17.21 -9.44
C GLU A 407 -11.40 -17.15 -10.05
N ILE A 408 -11.50 -16.61 -11.24
CA ILE A 408 -12.71 -16.61 -12.07
C ILE A 408 -12.53 -17.76 -13.05
N HIS A 409 -13.29 -18.83 -12.84
CA HIS A 409 -13.29 -19.99 -13.71
C HIS A 409 -14.13 -19.69 -14.96
N ASP A 410 -13.65 -20.11 -16.12
CA ASP A 410 -14.32 -19.92 -17.42
C ASP A 410 -14.82 -18.49 -17.64
N PRO A 411 -13.91 -17.48 -17.62
CA PRO A 411 -14.31 -16.09 -17.75
C PRO A 411 -14.90 -15.85 -19.16
N MET A 412 -15.99 -15.06 -19.20
CA MET A 412 -16.52 -14.60 -20.49
C MET A 412 -15.47 -13.78 -21.25
N PRO A 413 -15.55 -13.71 -22.59
CA PRO A 413 -14.57 -12.94 -23.40
C PRO A 413 -14.39 -11.49 -22.95
N GLU A 414 -15.47 -10.83 -22.50
CA GLU A 414 -15.43 -9.44 -22.01
C GLU A 414 -14.62 -9.32 -20.72
N VAL A 415 -14.64 -10.33 -19.86
CA VAL A 415 -13.86 -10.38 -18.61
C VAL A 415 -12.36 -10.53 -18.92
N LEU A 416 -11.99 -11.15 -20.03
CA LEU A 416 -10.59 -11.30 -20.43
C LEU A 416 -9.92 -9.96 -20.75
N GLU A 417 -10.67 -8.96 -21.18
CA GLU A 417 -10.17 -7.63 -21.50
C GLU A 417 -10.48 -6.58 -20.41
N ALA A 418 -11.40 -6.87 -19.50
CA ALA A 418 -11.78 -5.95 -18.44
C ALA A 418 -10.69 -5.79 -17.38
N THR A 419 -10.54 -4.61 -16.81
CA THR A 419 -9.60 -4.32 -15.69
C THR A 419 -10.26 -4.31 -14.33
N SER A 420 -11.61 -4.27 -14.30
CA SER A 420 -12.42 -4.28 -13.08
C SER A 420 -13.78 -4.92 -13.37
N MET A 421 -14.42 -5.42 -12.31
CA MET A 421 -15.81 -5.85 -12.30
C MET A 421 -16.56 -5.08 -11.24
N ARG A 422 -17.87 -4.87 -11.46
CA ARG A 422 -18.80 -4.33 -10.47
C ARG A 422 -19.90 -5.34 -10.22
N ASP A 423 -20.26 -5.52 -8.97
CA ASP A 423 -21.42 -6.31 -8.58
C ASP A 423 -22.67 -5.51 -8.87
N ALA A 424 -23.63 -6.11 -9.57
CA ALA A 424 -24.84 -5.43 -9.98
C ALA A 424 -25.78 -5.15 -8.78
N ASP A 425 -25.78 -6.03 -7.79
CA ASP A 425 -26.70 -5.95 -6.65
C ASP A 425 -26.16 -5.03 -5.55
N THR A 426 -24.85 -5.13 -5.25
CA THR A 426 -24.22 -4.39 -4.15
C THR A 426 -23.51 -3.12 -4.60
N GLY A 427 -23.28 -2.94 -5.90
CA GLY A 427 -22.48 -1.84 -6.44
C GLY A 427 -21.00 -1.92 -6.13
N GLU A 428 -20.52 -2.94 -5.41
CA GLU A 428 -19.11 -3.12 -5.09
C GLU A 428 -18.29 -3.37 -6.36
N SER A 429 -17.13 -2.70 -6.44
CA SER A 429 -16.21 -2.87 -7.55
C SER A 429 -14.93 -3.54 -7.09
N TRP A 430 -14.43 -4.47 -7.88
CA TRP A 430 -13.15 -5.12 -7.65
C TRP A 430 -12.29 -5.19 -8.89
N ARG A 431 -10.98 -5.21 -8.68
CA ARG A 431 -9.99 -5.23 -9.75
C ARG A 431 -9.75 -6.64 -10.23
N LEU A 432 -9.52 -6.77 -11.55
CA LEU A 432 -9.14 -8.01 -12.20
C LEU A 432 -7.64 -8.04 -12.49
N TYR A 433 -7.08 -9.23 -12.41
CA TYR A 433 -5.66 -9.50 -12.65
C TYR A 433 -5.52 -10.79 -13.44
N ARG A 434 -4.53 -10.85 -14.32
CA ARG A 434 -4.21 -12.04 -15.14
C ARG A 434 -2.83 -12.54 -14.81
N PHE A 435 -2.75 -13.83 -14.56
CA PHE A 435 -1.50 -14.52 -14.29
C PHE A 435 -1.52 -15.84 -15.04
N GLY A 436 -0.64 -16.00 -16.08
CA GLY A 436 -0.74 -17.07 -17.05
C GLY A 436 -2.04 -16.98 -17.84
N SER A 437 -2.73 -18.09 -18.03
CA SER A 437 -4.04 -18.15 -18.69
C SER A 437 -5.21 -17.76 -17.78
N ARG A 438 -4.99 -17.52 -16.47
CA ARG A 438 -6.04 -17.42 -15.45
C ARG A 438 -6.36 -15.99 -15.07
N VAL A 439 -7.64 -15.71 -14.78
CA VAL A 439 -8.15 -14.42 -14.31
C VAL A 439 -8.46 -14.48 -12.81
N TRP A 440 -8.03 -13.47 -12.08
CA TRP A 440 -8.24 -13.37 -10.64
C TRP A 440 -8.93 -12.05 -10.28
N SER A 441 -9.88 -12.09 -9.36
CA SER A 441 -10.43 -10.91 -8.71
C SER A 441 -9.78 -10.71 -7.33
N MET A 442 -9.50 -9.45 -6.98
CA MET A 442 -9.00 -9.07 -5.65
C MET A 442 -10.07 -8.25 -4.94
N ARG A 443 -10.51 -8.72 -3.77
CA ARG A 443 -11.52 -8.05 -2.93
C ARG A 443 -10.95 -7.75 -1.54
N PRO A 444 -11.18 -6.57 -0.98
CA PRO A 444 -11.00 -6.35 0.46
C PRO A 444 -12.01 -7.22 1.23
N THR A 445 -11.58 -7.90 2.27
CA THR A 445 -12.45 -8.78 3.09
C THR A 445 -12.55 -8.34 4.54
N GLY A 446 -12.28 -7.06 4.81
CA GLY A 446 -12.34 -6.49 6.15
C GLY A 446 -11.09 -6.76 6.98
N GLU A 447 -11.26 -7.13 8.24
CA GLU A 447 -10.17 -7.28 9.19
C GLU A 447 -9.45 -8.61 9.08
N ALA A 448 -8.11 -8.59 9.20
CA ALA A 448 -7.34 -9.83 9.33
C ALA A 448 -7.71 -10.55 10.65
N ASN A 449 -7.61 -11.87 10.67
CA ASN A 449 -8.09 -12.68 11.80
C ASN A 449 -7.52 -12.27 13.17
N ASN A 450 -6.24 -11.89 13.22
CA ASN A 450 -5.56 -11.49 14.45
C ASN A 450 -5.29 -9.96 14.52
N SER A 451 -5.94 -9.15 13.67
CA SER A 451 -5.80 -7.69 13.75
C SER A 451 -6.60 -7.14 14.93
N PHE A 452 -6.14 -6.04 15.49
CA PHE A 452 -6.82 -5.25 16.49
C PHE A 452 -6.55 -3.77 16.19
N PRO A 453 -7.34 -3.15 15.29
CA PRO A 453 -7.05 -1.82 14.74
C PRO A 453 -6.83 -0.75 15.80
N ALA A 454 -7.58 -0.81 16.92
CA ALA A 454 -7.41 0.13 18.03
C ALA A 454 -5.99 0.15 18.60
N ILE A 455 -5.27 -0.98 18.63
CA ILE A 455 -3.87 -1.01 19.06
C ILE A 455 -3.00 -0.18 18.12
N ALA A 456 -3.14 -0.38 16.80
CA ALA A 456 -2.38 0.36 15.80
C ALA A 456 -2.73 1.86 15.82
N ALA A 457 -4.01 2.19 15.99
CA ALA A 457 -4.49 3.57 16.16
C ALA A 457 -3.85 4.27 17.35
N HIS A 458 -3.75 3.61 18.51
CA HIS A 458 -3.10 4.17 19.70
C HIS A 458 -1.60 4.37 19.50
N VAL A 459 -0.89 3.43 18.86
CA VAL A 459 0.55 3.60 18.58
C VAL A 459 0.79 4.85 17.76
N THR A 460 0.04 5.03 16.69
CA THR A 460 0.21 6.20 15.80
C THR A 460 -0.27 7.49 16.47
N ALA A 461 -1.30 7.44 17.30
CA ALA A 461 -1.79 8.60 18.03
C ALA A 461 -0.79 9.08 19.12
N TYR A 462 -0.22 8.17 19.91
CA TYR A 462 0.86 8.51 20.83
C TYR A 462 2.05 9.13 20.10
N ALA A 463 2.42 8.59 18.94
CA ALA A 463 3.51 9.13 18.13
C ALA A 463 3.20 10.54 17.60
N ARG A 464 1.97 10.79 17.09
CA ARG A 464 1.54 12.13 16.64
C ARG A 464 1.55 13.15 17.77
N LEU A 465 1.06 12.78 18.96
CA LEU A 465 1.08 13.67 20.11
C LEU A 465 2.49 13.93 20.63
N TYR A 466 3.35 12.91 20.66
CA TYR A 466 4.76 13.11 21.01
C TYR A 466 5.46 14.06 20.03
N LEU A 467 5.22 13.90 18.72
CA LEU A 467 5.73 14.84 17.71
C LEU A 467 5.18 16.26 17.93
N TRP A 468 3.88 16.38 18.27
CA TRP A 468 3.26 17.66 18.59
C TRP A 468 3.88 18.31 19.84
N GLU A 469 4.14 17.56 20.89
CA GLU A 469 4.86 18.05 22.06
C GLU A 469 6.25 18.60 21.68
N LEU A 470 6.97 17.92 20.82
CA LEU A 470 8.28 18.37 20.33
C LEU A 470 8.16 19.66 19.51
N ILE A 471 7.12 19.78 18.65
CA ILE A 471 6.84 21.01 17.90
C ILE A 471 6.61 22.18 18.87
N MET A 472 5.79 21.98 19.90
CA MET A 472 5.50 23.03 20.90
C MET A 472 6.74 23.42 21.71
N LYS A 473 7.63 22.47 21.98
CA LYS A 473 8.89 22.71 22.70
C LYS A 473 9.94 23.42 21.83
N ALA A 474 10.00 23.12 20.54
CA ALA A 474 10.85 23.84 19.58
C ALA A 474 10.38 25.30 19.40
N GLY A 475 9.09 25.57 19.63
CA GLY A 475 8.42 26.82 19.33
C GLY A 475 7.78 26.78 17.93
N LYS A 476 6.47 27.03 17.85
CA LYS A 476 5.70 26.92 16.59
C LYS A 476 6.34 27.71 15.44
N ASP A 477 6.81 28.90 15.72
CA ASP A 477 7.38 29.84 14.74
C ASP A 477 8.81 29.47 14.33
N HIS A 478 9.37 28.40 14.88
CA HIS A 478 10.71 27.87 14.62
C HIS A 478 10.67 26.48 13.97
N VAL A 479 9.47 25.93 13.70
CA VAL A 479 9.30 24.64 13.02
C VAL A 479 8.74 24.87 11.62
N TYR A 480 9.46 24.45 10.61
CA TYR A 480 9.17 24.69 9.19
C TYR A 480 8.41 23.52 8.56
N TYR A 481 8.72 22.30 9.01
CA TYR A 481 8.19 21.07 8.45
C TYR A 481 8.25 19.92 9.46
N CYS A 482 7.29 19.00 9.38
CA CYS A 482 7.40 17.70 10.07
C CYS A 482 6.98 16.54 9.16
N ASP A 483 7.60 15.38 9.37
CA ASP A 483 7.23 14.14 8.67
C ASP A 483 7.39 12.94 9.59
N THR A 484 6.27 12.46 10.12
CA THR A 484 6.15 11.24 10.93
C THR A 484 6.94 11.29 12.24
N ASP A 485 8.26 11.31 12.19
CA ASP A 485 9.20 11.24 13.32
C ASP A 485 10.34 12.27 13.21
N SER A 486 10.21 13.21 12.27
CA SER A 486 11.24 14.25 12.06
C SER A 486 10.66 15.66 12.01
N LEU A 487 11.50 16.63 12.38
CA LEU A 487 11.24 18.07 12.36
C LEU A 487 12.33 18.78 11.56
N ILE A 488 11.96 19.83 10.82
CA ILE A 488 12.94 20.81 10.31
C ILE A 488 12.71 22.11 11.10
N VAL A 489 13.77 22.55 11.78
CA VAL A 489 13.77 23.73 12.65
C VAL A 489 14.91 24.68 12.28
N ASP A 490 14.80 25.96 12.68
CA ASP A 490 15.91 26.92 12.61
C ASP A 490 16.83 26.87 13.86
N ASP A 491 17.83 27.77 13.95
CA ASP A 491 18.76 27.87 15.08
C ASP A 491 18.06 28.01 16.43
N SER A 492 17.00 28.83 16.49
CA SER A 492 16.25 29.05 17.74
C SER A 492 15.49 27.80 18.16
N GLY A 493 14.80 27.17 17.21
CA GLY A 493 14.12 25.90 17.43
C GLY A 493 15.09 24.80 17.85
N PHE A 494 16.25 24.71 17.22
CA PHE A 494 17.30 23.78 17.62
C PHE A 494 17.81 24.05 19.04
N GLY A 495 18.07 25.32 19.38
CA GLY A 495 18.49 25.73 20.72
C GLY A 495 17.51 25.30 21.81
N ASN A 496 16.21 25.43 21.54
CA ASN A 496 15.14 25.00 22.46
C ASN A 496 15.11 23.48 22.68
N MET A 497 15.68 22.70 21.74
CA MET A 497 15.65 21.23 21.79
C MET A 497 16.87 20.61 22.47
N GLY A 498 17.87 21.37 22.92
CA GLY A 498 19.14 20.86 23.44
C GLY A 498 19.02 19.73 24.47
N ARG A 499 18.11 19.83 25.43
CA ARG A 499 17.89 18.80 26.48
C ARG A 499 17.21 17.52 25.98
N TYR A 500 16.68 17.51 24.75
CA TYR A 500 16.02 16.35 24.13
C TYR A 500 16.93 15.63 23.13
N MET A 501 18.16 16.17 22.95
CA MET A 501 19.14 15.63 22.00
C MET A 501 19.94 14.49 22.65
N ASP A 502 19.94 13.33 22.02
CA ASP A 502 20.81 12.20 22.33
C ASP A 502 20.88 11.25 21.12
N GLU A 503 22.08 10.93 20.67
CA GLU A 503 22.32 10.11 19.48
C GLU A 503 21.85 8.64 19.63
N THR A 504 21.69 8.17 20.86
CA THR A 504 21.46 6.77 21.17
C THR A 504 20.21 6.49 22.01
N ALA A 505 19.74 7.43 22.81
CA ALA A 505 18.60 7.20 23.67
C ALA A 505 17.29 7.03 22.87
N LEU A 506 16.51 6.03 23.26
CA LEU A 506 15.23 5.74 22.64
C LEU A 506 14.25 6.92 22.87
N GLY A 507 13.68 7.43 21.80
CA GLY A 507 12.76 8.56 21.83
C GLY A 507 13.43 9.94 21.85
N ALA A 508 14.76 10.03 22.02
CA ALA A 508 15.49 11.28 21.91
C ALA A 508 15.68 11.72 20.46
N LEU A 509 15.97 12.99 20.28
CA LEU A 509 16.26 13.57 18.97
C LEU A 509 17.74 13.43 18.59
N LYS A 510 18.01 13.22 17.33
CA LYS A 510 19.36 13.30 16.72
C LYS A 510 19.32 14.21 15.50
N ILE A 511 20.47 14.75 15.13
CA ILE A 511 20.62 15.50 13.89
C ILE A 511 20.74 14.51 12.73
N GLU A 512 19.81 14.59 11.76
CA GLU A 512 19.87 13.80 10.53
C GLU A 512 20.52 14.58 9.37
N GLY A 513 20.46 15.90 9.42
CA GLY A 513 21.10 16.80 8.46
C GLY A 513 20.95 18.25 8.87
N SER A 514 21.83 19.10 8.35
CA SER A 514 21.78 20.54 8.54
C SER A 514 22.27 21.28 7.29
N SER A 515 21.76 22.48 7.04
CA SER A 515 22.15 23.32 5.92
C SER A 515 21.75 24.77 6.13
N THR A 516 22.45 25.69 5.46
CA THR A 516 22.07 27.12 5.38
C THR A 516 21.04 27.40 4.30
N SER A 517 20.55 26.38 3.57
CA SER A 517 19.55 26.50 2.50
C SER A 517 18.43 25.52 2.73
N LEU A 518 17.18 26.04 2.73
CA LEU A 518 15.95 25.25 2.85
C LEU A 518 14.94 25.72 1.80
N GLU A 519 14.33 24.78 1.08
CA GLU A 519 13.20 25.05 0.19
C GLU A 519 12.10 24.02 0.46
N ILE A 520 10.89 24.48 0.80
CA ILE A 520 9.71 23.63 1.02
C ILE A 520 8.61 24.04 0.05
N ARG A 521 8.14 23.08 -0.75
CA ARG A 521 7.06 23.28 -1.74
C ARG A 521 5.76 22.63 -1.30
N ALA A 522 5.82 21.40 -0.79
CA ALA A 522 4.66 20.63 -0.37
C ALA A 522 5.08 19.48 0.58
N PRO A 523 4.13 18.74 1.18
CA PRO A 523 4.42 17.54 1.94
C PRO A 523 5.24 16.53 1.13
N LYS A 524 6.42 16.13 1.66
CA LYS A 524 7.40 15.23 1.01
C LYS A 524 7.97 15.77 -0.31
N HIS A 525 7.91 17.09 -0.50
CA HIS A 525 8.52 17.81 -1.61
C HIS A 525 9.28 19.03 -1.06
N TYR A 526 10.53 18.81 -0.66
CA TYR A 526 11.40 19.82 -0.07
C TYR A 526 12.88 19.54 -0.34
N ARG A 527 13.72 20.55 -0.13
CA ARG A 527 15.18 20.47 -0.23
C ARG A 527 15.82 21.06 1.04
N LEU A 528 16.77 20.33 1.60
CA LEU A 528 17.68 20.80 2.63
C LEU A 528 19.11 20.72 2.08
N GLY A 529 19.75 21.87 1.84
CA GLY A 529 21.01 21.90 1.11
C GLY A 529 20.87 21.34 -0.32
N PRO A 530 21.75 20.43 -0.76
CA PRO A 530 21.68 19.81 -2.08
C PRO A 530 20.59 18.71 -2.17
N ASP A 531 20.12 18.21 -1.04
CA ASP A 531 19.31 16.97 -0.99
C ASP A 531 17.82 17.22 -1.18
N TRP A 532 17.30 16.83 -2.35
CA TRP A 532 15.88 16.85 -2.62
C TRP A 532 15.16 15.61 -2.09
N LYS A 533 14.06 15.81 -1.39
CA LYS A 533 13.03 14.80 -1.08
C LYS A 533 11.82 15.02 -1.98
N ARG A 534 11.47 14.02 -2.79
CA ARG A 534 10.38 14.08 -3.79
C ARG A 534 9.55 12.81 -3.71
N LYS A 535 8.28 12.92 -3.33
CA LYS A 535 7.41 11.75 -3.14
C LYS A 535 7.25 10.94 -4.44
N GLY A 536 7.81 9.72 -4.46
CA GLY A 536 7.68 8.79 -5.57
C GLY A 536 8.37 9.23 -6.86
N VAL A 537 9.40 10.10 -6.76
CA VAL A 537 10.31 10.46 -7.85
C VAL A 537 11.71 10.04 -7.42
N PRO A 538 12.34 9.07 -8.10
CA PRO A 538 13.70 8.65 -7.79
C PRO A 538 14.72 9.75 -8.06
N GLN A 539 15.89 9.70 -7.41
CA GLN A 539 16.93 10.72 -7.59
C GLN A 539 17.46 10.80 -9.02
N LYS A 540 17.46 9.67 -9.75
CA LYS A 540 17.88 9.57 -11.15
C LYS A 540 16.82 10.03 -12.17
N ALA A 541 15.63 10.47 -11.73
CA ALA A 541 14.59 10.95 -12.64
C ALA A 541 15.03 12.20 -13.39
N ARG A 542 14.72 12.28 -14.69
CA ARG A 542 15.02 13.43 -15.55
C ARG A 542 14.01 14.54 -15.30
N PHE A 543 14.48 15.74 -14.99
CA PHE A 543 13.62 16.91 -14.83
C PHE A 543 13.22 17.47 -16.19
N LEU A 544 11.93 17.68 -16.40
CA LEU A 544 11.35 18.21 -17.65
C LEU A 544 10.90 19.68 -17.54
N GLY A 545 11.03 20.30 -16.37
CA GLY A 545 10.46 21.63 -16.08
C GLY A 545 9.11 21.54 -15.36
N ASN A 546 8.63 22.68 -14.80
CA ASN A 546 7.33 22.81 -14.15
C ASN A 546 6.94 21.67 -13.20
N ASN A 547 7.83 21.32 -12.26
CA ASN A 547 7.64 20.21 -11.31
C ASN A 547 7.32 18.86 -11.96
N THR A 548 7.76 18.65 -13.21
CA THR A 548 7.51 17.44 -13.99
C THR A 548 8.78 16.64 -14.16
N TRP A 549 8.67 15.34 -13.96
CA TRP A 549 9.79 14.40 -13.94
C TRP A 549 9.50 13.19 -14.80
N GLU A 550 10.47 12.79 -15.59
CA GLU A 550 10.45 11.54 -16.34
C GLU A 550 11.27 10.49 -15.61
N MET A 551 10.73 9.29 -15.47
CA MET A 551 11.39 8.16 -14.82
C MET A 551 11.02 6.85 -15.50
N ILE A 552 11.87 5.84 -15.38
CA ILE A 552 11.59 4.49 -15.86
C ILE A 552 10.80 3.75 -14.78
N GLN A 553 9.64 3.22 -15.15
CA GLN A 553 8.81 2.38 -14.31
C GLN A 553 9.04 0.90 -14.61
N PHE A 554 9.49 0.16 -13.61
CA PHE A 554 9.53 -1.29 -13.61
C PHE A 554 8.19 -1.84 -13.11
N PRO A 555 7.43 -2.60 -13.93
CA PRO A 555 6.10 -3.04 -13.53
C PRO A 555 6.17 -4.16 -12.49
N SER A 556 5.44 -4.01 -11.39
CA SER A 556 5.22 -5.10 -10.44
C SER A 556 4.28 -6.16 -11.03
N PHE A 557 4.24 -7.38 -10.48
CA PHE A 557 3.24 -8.40 -10.86
C PHE A 557 1.80 -7.86 -10.82
N ARG A 558 1.51 -6.97 -9.86
CA ARG A 558 0.21 -6.28 -9.81
C ARG A 558 -0.04 -5.41 -11.03
N THR A 559 0.98 -4.70 -11.52
CA THR A 559 0.88 -3.87 -12.73
C THR A 559 0.79 -4.73 -13.97
N GLN A 560 1.66 -5.75 -14.10
CA GLN A 560 1.65 -6.69 -15.22
C GLN A 560 0.31 -7.43 -15.34
N GLY A 561 -0.23 -7.95 -14.23
CA GLY A 561 -1.52 -8.65 -14.21
C GLY A 561 -2.72 -7.77 -14.63
N ARG A 562 -2.58 -6.44 -14.66
CA ARG A 562 -3.60 -5.49 -15.13
C ARG A 562 -3.44 -5.06 -16.59
N ARG A 563 -2.37 -5.48 -17.26
CA ARG A 563 -2.04 -5.12 -18.65
C ARG A 563 -2.14 -6.37 -19.55
N PRO A 564 -3.34 -6.81 -19.93
CA PRO A 564 -3.56 -8.12 -20.57
C PRO A 564 -2.96 -8.25 -21.97
N LYS A 565 -2.62 -7.12 -22.62
CA LYS A 565 -2.11 -7.10 -23.99
C LYS A 565 -0.59 -7.07 -24.07
N GLU A 566 0.10 -6.85 -22.96
CA GLU A 566 1.56 -6.83 -22.92
C GLU A 566 2.10 -8.26 -22.85
N LYS A 567 2.90 -8.64 -23.84
CA LYS A 567 3.66 -9.90 -23.84
C LYS A 567 5.10 -9.59 -23.40
N GLY A 568 5.65 -10.38 -22.48
CA GLY A 568 6.99 -10.19 -21.95
C GLY A 568 7.06 -9.18 -20.81
N PHE A 569 8.26 -8.91 -20.33
CA PHE A 569 8.52 -7.90 -19.32
C PHE A 569 8.95 -6.60 -19.98
N ARG A 570 8.20 -5.52 -19.76
CA ARG A 570 8.48 -4.22 -20.37
C ARG A 570 8.56 -3.13 -19.30
N THR A 571 9.59 -2.31 -19.39
CA THR A 571 9.67 -1.04 -18.66
C THR A 571 9.04 0.08 -19.47
N HIS A 572 8.52 1.10 -18.77
CA HIS A 572 7.84 2.24 -19.39
C HIS A 572 8.42 3.55 -18.87
N LYS A 573 8.58 4.53 -19.74
CA LYS A 573 8.83 5.92 -19.32
C LYS A 573 7.55 6.50 -18.75
N LEU A 574 7.58 6.92 -17.51
CA LEU A 574 6.47 7.55 -16.82
C LEU A 574 6.80 9.01 -16.57
N VAL A 575 5.90 9.89 -16.98
CA VAL A 575 5.97 11.32 -16.63
C VAL A 575 5.14 11.56 -15.39
N LYS A 576 5.77 12.14 -14.35
CA LYS A 576 5.13 12.47 -13.09
C LYS A 576 5.22 13.96 -12.80
N HIS A 577 4.05 14.58 -12.61
CA HIS A 577 3.94 15.94 -12.11
C HIS A 577 3.81 15.93 -10.58
N LEU A 578 4.58 16.76 -9.88
CA LEU A 578 4.46 16.98 -8.43
C LEU A 578 3.67 18.25 -8.19
N THR A 579 2.57 18.13 -7.45
CA THR A 579 1.75 19.28 -7.05
C THR A 579 2.40 19.98 -5.85
N ASP A 580 2.27 21.30 -5.81
CA ASP A 580 2.72 22.14 -4.70
C ASP A 580 1.55 22.46 -3.73
N THR A 581 0.55 21.58 -3.65
CA THR A 581 -0.66 21.74 -2.84
C THR A 581 -0.37 21.42 -1.37
N ILE A 582 -0.80 22.31 -0.49
CA ILE A 582 -0.84 22.12 0.96
C ILE A 582 -2.29 21.93 1.36
N TYR A 583 -2.60 20.79 2.00
CA TYR A 583 -3.96 20.44 2.40
C TYR A 583 -4.27 20.87 3.85
N ASP A 584 -3.23 21.09 4.68
CA ASP A 584 -3.35 21.43 6.10
C ASP A 584 -3.73 22.89 6.35
N GLY A 585 -3.72 23.78 5.32
CA GLY A 585 -4.01 25.19 5.49
C GLY A 585 -3.69 26.03 4.26
N SER A 586 -3.83 27.35 4.41
CA SER A 586 -3.50 28.38 3.40
C SER A 586 -2.16 29.02 3.70
N VAL A 587 -1.42 29.34 2.63
CA VAL A 587 -0.08 29.98 2.75
C VAL A 587 -0.25 31.50 2.81
N GLY A 588 0.25 32.14 3.87
CA GLY A 588 0.31 33.60 3.99
C GLY A 588 1.40 34.23 3.11
N ASP A 589 1.41 35.56 2.99
CA ASP A 589 2.38 36.32 2.21
C ASP A 589 3.83 36.14 2.73
N ASP A 590 3.99 35.81 4.01
CA ASP A 590 5.27 35.52 4.68
C ASP A 590 5.71 34.05 4.54
N GLY A 591 4.93 33.24 3.85
CA GLY A 591 5.17 31.82 3.64
C GLY A 591 4.66 30.91 4.77
N TRP A 592 4.24 31.44 5.92
CA TRP A 592 3.68 30.63 7.00
C TRP A 592 2.30 30.09 6.64
N VAL A 593 2.07 28.85 7.05
CA VAL A 593 0.82 28.15 6.77
C VAL A 593 -0.17 28.39 7.92
N VAL A 594 -1.27 29.06 7.62
CA VAL A 594 -2.40 29.20 8.55
C VAL A 594 -3.21 27.91 8.50
N PRO A 595 -3.42 27.22 9.63
CA PRO A 595 -4.19 25.99 9.67
C PRO A 595 -5.60 26.15 9.09
N VAL A 596 -6.07 25.11 8.39
CA VAL A 596 -7.42 25.13 7.80
C VAL A 596 -8.49 25.18 8.91
N ASP A 597 -9.49 26.05 8.74
CA ASP A 597 -10.66 26.09 9.63
C ASP A 597 -11.63 24.95 9.24
N ALA A 598 -12.13 24.26 10.24
CA ALA A 598 -13.06 23.15 10.03
C ALA A 598 -14.37 23.59 9.35
N ARG A 599 -14.76 24.85 9.46
CA ARG A 599 -15.93 25.42 8.74
C ARG A 599 -15.73 25.37 7.23
N ASP A 600 -14.52 25.66 6.76
CA ASP A 600 -14.20 25.63 5.32
C ASP A 600 -14.29 24.19 4.79
N LEU A 601 -13.80 23.22 5.57
CA LEU A 601 -13.89 21.80 5.23
C LEU A 601 -15.34 21.28 5.22
N GLN A 602 -16.19 21.77 6.12
CA GLN A 602 -17.61 21.42 6.17
C GLN A 602 -18.39 22.00 4.98
N GLN A 603 -18.10 23.22 4.58
CA GLN A 603 -18.70 23.85 3.39
C GLN A 603 -18.31 23.10 2.11
N GLU A 604 -17.05 22.70 1.96
CA GLU A 604 -16.60 21.88 0.84
C GLU A 604 -17.28 20.50 0.84
N ARG A 605 -17.48 19.89 2.00
CA ARG A 605 -18.18 18.61 2.13
C ARG A 605 -19.64 18.73 1.70
N PHE A 606 -20.35 19.79 2.11
CA PHE A 606 -21.74 20.02 1.70
C PHE A 606 -21.88 20.11 0.18
N LEU A 607 -20.97 20.81 -0.51
CA LEU A 607 -20.95 20.86 -1.98
C LEU A 607 -20.65 19.49 -2.60
N SER A 608 -19.77 18.68 -1.98
CA SER A 608 -19.49 17.31 -2.41
C SER A 608 -20.70 16.41 -2.24
N ASP A 609 -21.42 16.51 -1.13
CA ASP A 609 -22.62 15.73 -0.84
C ASP A 609 -23.74 16.02 -1.87
N ILE A 610 -23.92 17.28 -2.27
CA ILE A 610 -24.87 17.66 -3.36
C ILE A 610 -24.46 16.99 -4.68
N HIS A 611 -23.17 17.00 -5.01
CA HIS A 611 -22.67 16.33 -6.21
C HIS A 611 -22.84 14.82 -6.14
N GLU A 612 -22.61 14.19 -4.98
CA GLU A 612 -22.84 12.76 -4.76
C GLU A 612 -24.33 12.38 -4.88
N GLU A 613 -25.23 13.21 -4.33
CA GLU A 613 -26.68 13.02 -4.50
C GLU A 613 -27.09 13.13 -5.99
N ARG A 614 -26.56 14.11 -6.74
CA ARG A 614 -26.87 14.22 -8.17
C ARG A 614 -26.29 13.06 -8.97
N ILE A 615 -25.09 12.58 -8.64
CA ILE A 615 -24.50 11.39 -9.25
C ILE A 615 -25.39 10.14 -8.97
N ALA A 616 -25.88 10.00 -7.74
CA ALA A 616 -26.80 8.90 -7.38
C ALA A 616 -28.13 8.98 -8.16
N GLN A 617 -28.67 10.18 -8.34
CA GLN A 617 -29.86 10.41 -9.18
C GLN A 617 -29.59 10.03 -10.64
N ILE A 618 -28.48 10.46 -11.20
CA ILE A 618 -28.04 10.09 -12.57
C ILE A 618 -27.95 8.57 -12.73
N GLU A 619 -27.37 7.87 -11.77
CA GLU A 619 -27.31 6.39 -11.84
C GLU A 619 -28.71 5.76 -11.76
N ALA A 620 -29.60 6.27 -10.91
CA ALA A 620 -30.99 5.81 -10.83
C ALA A 620 -31.77 6.07 -12.13
N GLU A 621 -31.61 7.28 -12.71
CA GLU A 621 -32.21 7.63 -14.01
C GLU A 621 -31.72 6.70 -15.13
N LYS A 622 -30.41 6.39 -15.15
CA LYS A 622 -29.81 5.45 -16.10
C LYS A 622 -30.35 4.02 -15.94
N ASP A 623 -30.54 3.58 -14.70
CA ASP A 623 -31.07 2.24 -14.44
C ASP A 623 -32.55 2.14 -14.83
N ALA A 624 -33.37 3.17 -14.55
CA ALA A 624 -34.74 3.26 -15.02
C ALA A 624 -34.83 3.27 -16.58
N LEU A 625 -33.95 4.00 -17.25
CA LEU A 625 -33.83 3.99 -18.70
C LEU A 625 -33.46 2.61 -19.26
N LYS A 626 -32.56 1.87 -18.57
CA LYS A 626 -32.19 0.51 -18.98
C LYS A 626 -33.35 -0.47 -18.80
N GLU A 627 -34.14 -0.34 -17.73
CA GLU A 627 -35.32 -1.15 -17.46
C GLU A 627 -36.46 -0.90 -18.47
N SER A 628 -36.54 0.34 -19.00
CA SER A 628 -37.53 0.70 -20.01
C SER A 628 -37.18 0.23 -21.42
N LEU A 629 -35.99 -0.36 -21.64
CA LEU A 629 -35.57 -0.79 -22.96
C LEU A 629 -36.51 -1.85 -23.52
N PRO A 630 -37.12 -1.63 -24.72
CA PRO A 630 -38.07 -2.56 -25.33
C PRO A 630 -37.40 -3.84 -25.84
N ILE A 631 -36.06 -3.84 -25.93
CA ILE A 631 -35.25 -4.97 -26.37
C ILE A 631 -34.02 -5.06 -25.50
N ASP A 632 -33.72 -6.24 -24.97
CA ASP A 632 -32.51 -6.46 -24.23
C ASP A 632 -31.27 -6.49 -25.13
N ALA A 633 -30.10 -6.26 -24.52
CA ALA A 633 -28.80 -6.29 -25.24
C ALA A 633 -28.55 -7.67 -25.89
N ALA A 634 -29.03 -8.77 -25.31
CA ALA A 634 -28.87 -10.13 -25.85
C ALA A 634 -29.69 -10.32 -27.12
N THR A 635 -30.85 -9.72 -27.20
CA THR A 635 -31.71 -9.72 -28.41
C THR A 635 -31.05 -8.89 -29.53
N VAL A 636 -30.47 -7.72 -29.21
CA VAL A 636 -29.70 -6.94 -30.18
C VAL A 636 -28.47 -7.72 -30.65
N PHE A 637 -27.79 -8.46 -29.78
CA PHE A 637 -26.67 -9.33 -30.12
C PHE A 637 -27.08 -10.54 -30.98
N LYS A 638 -28.28 -11.13 -30.76
CA LYS A 638 -28.81 -12.17 -31.63
C LYS A 638 -29.07 -11.64 -33.03
N LEU A 639 -29.61 -10.45 -33.17
CA LEU A 639 -29.76 -9.74 -34.45
C LEU A 639 -28.38 -9.46 -35.11
N TRP A 640 -27.34 -9.28 -34.30
CA TRP A 640 -25.96 -9.12 -34.75
C TRP A 640 -25.34 -10.41 -35.30
N ASP A 641 -25.47 -11.50 -34.60
CA ASP A 641 -24.84 -12.79 -34.95
C ASP A 641 -25.43 -13.38 -36.26
N TYR A 642 -26.66 -13.10 -36.56
CA TYR A 642 -27.35 -13.59 -37.76
C TYR A 642 -26.71 -13.04 -39.08
N ARG A 643 -25.88 -11.97 -39.03
CA ARG A 643 -25.35 -11.29 -40.25
C ARG A 643 -23.94 -10.75 -40.13
N LYS A 644 -23.00 -11.57 -39.77
CA LYS A 644 -21.57 -11.19 -39.60
C LYS A 644 -20.90 -10.48 -40.79
N GLY A 645 -21.45 -10.55 -42.03
CA GLY A 645 -20.91 -9.93 -43.22
C GLY A 645 -21.36 -8.49 -43.47
N THR A 646 -22.58 -8.12 -43.14
CA THR A 646 -23.23 -6.86 -43.55
C THR A 646 -23.20 -5.77 -42.50
N PHE A 647 -22.88 -6.11 -41.27
CA PHE A 647 -22.93 -5.18 -40.11
C PHE A 647 -21.81 -4.14 -40.10
N LYS A 648 -20.67 -4.40 -40.71
CA LYS A 648 -19.59 -3.40 -40.79
C LYS A 648 -19.97 -2.15 -41.60
N GLN A 649 -20.94 -2.25 -42.49
CA GLN A 649 -21.41 -1.16 -43.35
C GLN A 649 -22.63 -0.43 -42.77
N ALA A 650 -23.32 -0.99 -41.75
CA ALA A 650 -24.54 -0.46 -41.18
C ALA A 650 -24.35 0.39 -39.91
N ARG A 651 -23.12 0.68 -39.51
CA ARG A 651 -22.84 1.69 -38.50
C ARG A 651 -23.21 3.06 -39.03
N ASN A 652 -24.42 3.51 -38.69
CA ASN A 652 -24.79 4.87 -39.00
C ASN A 652 -24.12 5.86 -38.04
N LYS A 653 -24.33 7.17 -38.29
CA LYS A 653 -23.83 8.28 -37.46
C LYS A 653 -24.21 8.22 -35.97
N TYR A 654 -25.03 7.25 -35.57
CA TYR A 654 -25.51 7.07 -34.20
C TYR A 654 -24.84 5.92 -33.46
N ASN A 655 -23.83 5.30 -34.06
CA ASN A 655 -23.12 4.14 -33.50
C ASN A 655 -24.03 2.93 -33.18
N ALA A 656 -25.19 2.87 -33.83
CA ALA A 656 -26.19 1.84 -33.66
C ALA A 656 -26.27 0.95 -34.90
N LEU A 657 -26.64 -0.31 -34.67
CA LEU A 657 -26.80 -1.29 -35.71
C LEU A 657 -28.21 -1.16 -36.34
N VAL A 658 -28.29 -0.87 -37.61
CA VAL A 658 -29.55 -0.81 -38.36
C VAL A 658 -29.51 -1.97 -39.36
N PRO A 659 -30.52 -2.82 -39.41
CA PRO A 659 -30.61 -3.89 -40.40
C PRO A 659 -30.78 -3.34 -41.82
N ILE A 660 -30.05 -3.86 -42.81
CA ILE A 660 -30.01 -3.32 -44.19
C ILE A 660 -30.99 -4.01 -45.14
N GLU A 661 -31.44 -5.24 -44.88
CA GLU A 661 -32.30 -5.97 -45.80
C GLU A 661 -33.65 -6.31 -45.17
N TYR A 662 -34.70 -5.73 -45.73
CA TYR A 662 -36.11 -5.86 -45.25
C TYR A 662 -36.69 -7.27 -45.43
N SER A 663 -36.31 -8.01 -46.46
CA SER A 663 -36.97 -9.30 -46.79
C SER A 663 -36.70 -10.48 -45.86
N SER A 664 -35.68 -10.36 -44.98
CA SER A 664 -35.36 -11.42 -44.00
C SER A 664 -35.76 -11.05 -42.56
N MET A 665 -36.38 -9.91 -42.36
CA MET A 665 -36.70 -9.39 -41.02
C MET A 665 -38.09 -9.78 -40.52
N ASP A 666 -39.06 -10.09 -41.41
CA ASP A 666 -40.37 -10.54 -41.00
C ASP A 666 -40.32 -11.88 -40.24
N ALA A 667 -39.50 -12.82 -40.71
CA ALA A 667 -39.30 -14.10 -40.03
C ALA A 667 -38.59 -13.92 -38.70
N ASN A 668 -37.63 -12.99 -38.61
CA ASN A 668 -36.89 -12.69 -37.38
C ASN A 668 -37.71 -11.89 -36.36
N ALA A 669 -38.64 -11.01 -36.82
CA ALA A 669 -39.53 -10.27 -35.93
C ALA A 669 -40.45 -11.24 -35.14
N THR A 670 -41.03 -12.22 -35.80
CA THR A 670 -41.86 -13.24 -35.16
C THR A 670 -41.10 -14.15 -34.21
N GLU A 671 -39.85 -14.54 -34.58
CA GLU A 671 -38.98 -15.36 -33.73
C GLU A 671 -38.55 -14.61 -32.45
N LEU A 672 -38.44 -13.28 -32.51
CA LEU A 672 -38.12 -12.40 -31.38
C LEU A 672 -39.36 -11.94 -30.59
N GLY A 673 -40.56 -12.42 -30.97
CA GLY A 673 -41.82 -12.13 -30.24
C GLY A 673 -42.50 -10.83 -30.65
N PHE A 674 -42.16 -10.22 -31.79
CA PHE A 674 -42.81 -9.02 -32.35
C PHE A 674 -43.92 -9.45 -33.36
N SER A 675 -45.00 -8.69 -33.37
CA SER A 675 -46.13 -8.97 -34.25
C SER A 675 -45.80 -8.81 -35.74
N ASP A 676 -44.90 -7.91 -36.06
CA ASP A 676 -44.47 -7.57 -37.44
C ASP A 676 -43.12 -6.84 -37.45
N LEU A 677 -42.59 -6.60 -38.63
CA LEU A 677 -41.35 -5.88 -38.87
C LEU A 677 -41.39 -4.43 -38.33
N SER A 678 -42.51 -3.76 -38.38
CA SER A 678 -42.68 -2.38 -37.90
C SER A 678 -42.52 -2.31 -36.38
N GLY A 679 -43.07 -3.30 -35.63
CA GLY A 679 -42.87 -3.42 -34.19
C GLY A 679 -41.41 -3.60 -33.80
N LEU A 680 -40.68 -4.47 -34.52
CA LEU A 680 -39.24 -4.64 -34.31
C LEU A 680 -38.44 -3.39 -34.63
N GLN A 681 -38.75 -2.67 -35.73
CA GLN A 681 -38.09 -1.42 -36.09
C GLN A 681 -38.32 -0.33 -35.05
N ASN A 682 -39.55 -0.18 -34.54
CA ASN A 682 -39.88 0.77 -33.50
C ASN A 682 -39.09 0.47 -32.22
N ALA A 683 -39.05 -0.79 -31.80
CA ALA A 683 -38.27 -1.21 -30.64
C ALA A 683 -36.75 -0.94 -30.77
N VAL A 684 -36.18 -1.11 -31.98
CA VAL A 684 -34.79 -0.77 -32.27
C VAL A 684 -34.56 0.75 -32.21
N LEU A 685 -35.48 1.55 -32.75
CA LEU A 685 -35.42 3.01 -32.71
C LEU A 685 -35.50 3.54 -31.26
N GLU A 686 -36.41 2.99 -30.47
CA GLU A 686 -36.55 3.32 -29.06
C GLU A 686 -35.32 2.90 -28.26
N TYR A 687 -34.75 1.74 -28.50
CA TYR A 687 -33.47 1.32 -27.94
C TYR A 687 -32.33 2.33 -28.25
N ILE A 688 -32.27 2.80 -29.50
CA ILE A 688 -31.25 3.79 -29.93
C ILE A 688 -31.46 5.13 -29.20
N SER A 689 -32.71 5.59 -29.06
CA SER A 689 -33.05 6.82 -28.35
C SER A 689 -32.63 6.73 -26.87
N THR A 690 -33.04 5.68 -26.19
CA THR A 690 -32.74 5.43 -24.77
C THR A 690 -31.22 5.34 -24.52
N ARG A 691 -30.47 4.73 -25.43
CA ARG A 691 -28.99 4.69 -25.36
C ARG A 691 -28.34 6.06 -25.50
N ARG A 692 -28.96 7.01 -26.23
CA ARG A 692 -28.50 8.40 -26.30
C ARG A 692 -28.74 9.13 -24.99
N ASP A 693 -29.90 8.95 -24.38
CA ASP A 693 -30.24 9.58 -23.12
C ASP A 693 -29.30 9.10 -22.01
N ILE A 694 -28.99 7.79 -21.97
CA ILE A 694 -27.97 7.22 -21.10
C ILE A 694 -26.57 7.84 -21.38
N ALA A 695 -26.23 8.10 -22.65
CA ALA A 695 -24.96 8.72 -22.99
C ALA A 695 -24.88 10.18 -22.54
N ALA A 696 -26.00 10.93 -22.62
CA ALA A 696 -26.09 12.29 -22.11
C ALA A 696 -25.91 12.36 -20.59
N LEU A 697 -26.55 11.47 -19.84
CA LEU A 697 -26.39 11.34 -18.38
C LEU A 697 -24.96 10.98 -17.99
N ASN A 698 -24.28 10.14 -18.79
CA ASN A 698 -22.87 9.84 -18.56
C ASN A 698 -21.97 11.05 -18.80
N ALA A 699 -22.29 11.92 -19.77
CA ALA A 699 -21.56 13.16 -20.00
C ALA A 699 -21.72 14.12 -18.83
N GLU A 700 -22.97 14.33 -18.33
CA GLU A 700 -23.26 15.14 -17.14
C GLU A 700 -22.51 14.61 -15.91
N ARG A 701 -22.54 13.30 -15.66
CA ARG A 701 -21.79 12.67 -14.59
C ARG A 701 -20.28 12.94 -14.70
N THR A 702 -19.76 12.94 -15.92
CA THR A 702 -18.34 13.20 -16.17
C THR A 702 -17.99 14.66 -15.86
N GLU A 703 -18.84 15.62 -16.21
CA GLU A 703 -18.65 17.03 -15.87
C GLU A 703 -18.67 17.27 -14.36
N ILE A 704 -19.56 16.58 -13.62
CA ILE A 704 -19.61 16.66 -12.15
C ILE A 704 -18.32 16.09 -11.52
N LEU A 705 -17.83 14.97 -12.03
CA LEU A 705 -16.63 14.29 -11.49
C LEU A 705 -15.31 14.98 -11.89
N TYR A 706 -15.30 15.63 -13.06
CA TYR A 706 -14.11 16.24 -13.65
C TYR A 706 -14.50 17.59 -14.27
N PRO A 707 -14.88 18.60 -13.44
CA PRO A 707 -15.23 19.92 -13.96
C PRO A 707 -14.02 20.52 -14.70
N GLU A 708 -14.28 21.11 -15.88
CA GLU A 708 -13.25 21.91 -16.54
C GLU A 708 -12.84 23.07 -15.62
N PRO A 709 -11.53 23.41 -15.53
CA PRO A 709 -11.10 24.55 -14.75
C PRO A 709 -11.82 25.82 -15.27
N SER A 710 -12.49 26.52 -14.35
CA SER A 710 -13.23 27.77 -14.68
C SER A 710 -12.31 28.72 -15.41
N SER A 711 -12.80 29.34 -16.49
CA SER A 711 -12.09 30.33 -17.32
C SER A 711 -11.59 31.55 -16.53
N ASP A 712 -12.05 31.73 -15.30
CA ASP A 712 -11.68 32.84 -14.42
C ASP A 712 -10.31 32.69 -13.75
N THR A 713 -9.63 31.52 -13.90
CA THR A 713 -8.29 31.29 -13.36
C THR A 713 -7.16 31.45 -14.40
N GLN A 714 -7.47 31.85 -15.64
CA GLN A 714 -6.44 32.24 -16.61
C GLN A 714 -6.03 33.69 -16.39
N GLY A 715 -5.14 33.93 -15.45
CA GLY A 715 -4.27 35.09 -15.47
C GLY A 715 -3.45 35.10 -16.79
N PRO A 716 -3.06 36.28 -17.33
CA PRO A 716 -2.46 36.37 -18.65
C PRO A 716 -1.20 35.54 -18.74
N LEU A 717 -1.15 34.57 -19.66
CA LEU A 717 0.05 33.90 -20.09
C LEU A 717 1.03 35.00 -20.62
N VAL A 718 2.03 35.31 -19.80
CA VAL A 718 3.20 36.05 -20.31
C VAL A 718 4.10 34.98 -20.94
N PHE A 719 4.31 35.15 -22.25
CA PHE A 719 5.19 34.35 -23.10
C PHE A 719 6.63 34.28 -22.57
#